data_497435fdb53575b1acd7b1860a59cc9c
#
_entry.id   497435fdb53575b1acd7b1860a59cc9c
#
_cell.length_a   1.000
_cell.length_b   1.000
_cell.length_c   1.000
_cell.angle_alpha   90.00
_cell.angle_beta   90.00
_cell.angle_gamma   90.00
#
_symmetry.space_group_name_H-M   'P 1'
#
loop_
_entity.id
_entity.type
_entity.pdbx_description
1 polymer ?
#
loop_
_entity_poly.entity_id
_entity_poly.type
_entity_poly.pdbx_seq_one_letter_code
_entity_poly.pdbx_strand_id
1 'polypeptide(L)'
;MDYSLKLNTKRARESRRAAHFSEAWLRALMWLLALTSLFFAGILLFQNSNALGYVLFIPVNLWLMVWAYWLLSLKTVKYPTKPASASDLMDQDLLQNLHGDGAKLSLADFCEALDKSFGGRFLSTRFALSNKAILSLLEASGKGEFGTGGLSLENVLARAHQIGSASGNDFIKSIYVSVALVDEVESDMLARVLATVGISSDDLPHAIEWFDHFESLVEKSKIKKKTGGLGRDLSFGYTPLLSSYGSNLSDSIGRSGNIYRTLEGNQEAIEQILHVLSSASRLNAGIVGRVGMGKSNLVWNLAERLLYPDASIPDNLKYKQVFKLEASTLIANSQQQGQLEDTLIRIFNEAFKAKNVVIFLDDAEMFLENGAGKVDLSGVLSQVLEAGGSQIIMAFSDQGWLKLSYANPALAGMINRVNLVEISSQEAIHVAQDQVLILEGRLKVRYLYQTLKTAVELAERFIQDEAKPGKVIKLLEYAAAYAKDGWVTKESVQDAIEKNYGVRIKTAIGGDTSNSQNEAEVLLNLENLIHERMINQSRAVKVVSDALRRARAGVRNVKKPVGTFLFIGPTGVGKTELAKSLAATYFGGEDNLVRLDMNEFSQPSDVSRLLAQASENSNSLTAQISKQPFSVVLLDELEKAHPNVLNVLLQMLDEGILRDTSNKEVSFRESIIIATSNAGAQYINDFMQKNGTEADAMKSLEDGLLNELISQGIFKPEFVNRFDEVATFRSLNEAELIQVVGLIIKGVNKTLASQKLQVSIDDSGAEVLVKNGNDPLLGARPMRRIVQKTVENIIAERILRGEASPGTVIKLSAQDIEAHLS
;
A
#
# COMPACT_ATOMS: atom_id res chain seq x y z
N MET A 1 8.35 -41.75 -18.00
CA MET A 1 9.22 -41.85 -16.82
C MET A 1 8.49 -42.61 -15.75
N ASP A 2 9.15 -43.42 -14.93
CA ASP A 2 8.52 -44.17 -13.83
C ASP A 2 8.43 -43.22 -12.62
N TYR A 3 7.22 -42.82 -12.22
CA TYR A 3 6.96 -41.93 -11.07
C TYR A 3 6.80 -42.67 -9.74
N SER A 4 7.17 -43.99 -9.72
CA SER A 4 7.17 -44.74 -8.47
C SER A 4 8.21 -44.21 -7.47
N LEU A 5 7.83 -44.13 -6.18
CA LEU A 5 8.71 -43.67 -5.11
C LEU A 5 9.59 -44.83 -4.63
N LYS A 6 10.87 -44.80 -5.03
CA LYS A 6 11.86 -45.84 -4.64
C LYS A 6 12.84 -45.22 -3.63
N LEU A 7 12.58 -45.39 -2.33
CA LEU A 7 13.43 -44.84 -1.27
C LEU A 7 14.77 -45.60 -1.07
N ASN A 8 14.99 -46.71 -1.79
CA ASN A 8 16.24 -47.49 -1.77
C ASN A 8 17.24 -47.06 -2.85
N THR A 9 17.00 -45.99 -3.60
CA THR A 9 17.95 -45.46 -4.57
C THR A 9 19.24 -44.97 -3.92
N LYS A 10 20.33 -44.97 -4.70
CA LYS A 10 21.63 -44.45 -4.23
C LYS A 10 21.48 -43.03 -3.69
N ARG A 11 20.75 -42.17 -4.40
CA ARG A 11 20.53 -40.77 -4.03
C ARG A 11 19.74 -40.63 -2.71
N ALA A 12 18.65 -41.37 -2.54
CA ALA A 12 17.86 -41.32 -1.29
C ALA A 12 18.69 -41.77 -0.08
N ARG A 13 19.56 -42.78 -0.25
CA ARG A 13 20.47 -43.20 0.82
C ARG A 13 21.54 -42.15 1.16
N GLU A 14 22.12 -41.51 0.13
CA GLU A 14 23.12 -40.45 0.30
C GLU A 14 22.48 -39.21 0.95
N SER A 15 21.27 -38.83 0.54
CA SER A 15 20.53 -37.72 1.14
C SER A 15 20.25 -37.94 2.63
N ARG A 16 19.79 -39.12 3.04
CA ARG A 16 19.59 -39.47 4.46
C ARG A 16 20.89 -39.52 5.26
N ARG A 17 21.98 -40.04 4.67
CA ARG A 17 23.31 -39.99 5.29
C ARG A 17 23.78 -38.55 5.49
N ALA A 18 23.57 -37.68 4.50
CA ALA A 18 23.91 -36.25 4.58
C ALA A 18 23.14 -35.56 5.70
N ALA A 19 21.85 -35.90 5.93
CA ALA A 19 21.07 -35.39 7.04
C ALA A 19 21.68 -35.78 8.41
N HIS A 20 22.02 -37.05 8.59
CA HIS A 20 22.61 -37.56 9.83
C HIS A 20 23.92 -36.82 10.19
N PHE A 21 24.77 -36.57 9.19
CA PHE A 21 26.02 -35.81 9.38
C PHE A 21 25.84 -34.32 9.53
N SER A 22 24.67 -33.78 9.21
CA SER A 22 24.35 -32.37 9.42
C SER A 22 24.01 -32.04 10.88
N GLU A 23 23.71 -33.02 11.71
CA GLU A 23 23.36 -32.85 13.11
C GLU A 23 24.50 -32.20 13.91
N ALA A 24 24.19 -31.12 14.62
CA ALA A 24 25.21 -30.32 15.31
C ALA A 24 25.99 -31.08 16.38
N TRP A 25 25.33 -31.97 17.10
CA TRP A 25 25.95 -32.80 18.17
C TRP A 25 26.97 -33.80 17.62
N LEU A 26 26.66 -34.39 16.46
CA LEU A 26 27.55 -35.34 15.79
C LEU A 26 28.81 -34.64 15.28
N ARG A 27 28.66 -33.47 14.73
CA ARG A 27 29.77 -32.60 14.31
C ARG A 27 30.62 -32.20 15.52
N ALA A 28 29.98 -31.78 16.60
CA ALA A 28 30.69 -31.42 17.84
C ALA A 28 31.47 -32.63 18.44
N LEU A 29 30.87 -33.82 18.47
CA LEU A 29 31.51 -35.03 18.92
C LEU A 29 32.73 -35.41 18.05
N MET A 30 32.62 -35.30 16.75
CA MET A 30 33.71 -35.56 15.82
C MET A 30 34.86 -34.55 15.96
N TRP A 31 34.53 -33.25 16.15
CA TRP A 31 35.56 -32.24 16.45
C TRP A 31 36.24 -32.50 17.81
N LEU A 32 35.48 -32.89 18.82
CA LEU A 32 36.04 -33.25 20.12
C LEU A 32 37.01 -34.44 20.02
N LEU A 33 36.63 -35.47 19.28
CA LEU A 33 37.48 -36.66 19.03
C LEU A 33 38.75 -36.30 18.25
N ALA A 34 38.67 -35.44 17.27
CA ALA A 34 39.79 -34.93 16.51
C ALA A 34 40.77 -34.11 17.38
N LEU A 35 40.23 -33.19 18.21
CA LEU A 35 41.03 -32.39 19.14
C LEU A 35 41.72 -33.20 20.21
N THR A 36 41.02 -34.19 20.81
CA THR A 36 41.61 -35.09 21.80
C THR A 36 42.73 -35.93 21.19
N SER A 37 42.58 -36.47 20.00
CA SER A 37 43.62 -37.26 19.33
C SER A 37 44.82 -36.38 18.93
N LEU A 38 44.60 -35.13 18.52
CA LEU A 38 45.66 -34.17 18.24
C LEU A 38 46.43 -33.78 19.51
N PHE A 39 45.72 -33.62 20.66
CA PHE A 39 46.31 -33.35 21.96
C PHE A 39 47.20 -34.49 22.44
N PHE A 40 46.70 -35.73 22.35
CA PHE A 40 47.46 -36.93 22.68
C PHE A 40 48.71 -37.10 21.78
N ALA A 41 48.58 -36.89 20.47
CA ALA A 41 49.68 -36.91 19.54
C ALA A 41 50.76 -35.85 19.89
N GLY A 42 50.31 -34.64 20.30
CA GLY A 42 51.19 -33.57 20.79
C GLY A 42 51.97 -33.93 22.05
N ILE A 43 51.28 -34.57 23.05
CA ILE A 43 51.94 -35.05 24.29
C ILE A 43 53.03 -36.08 23.96
N LEU A 44 52.75 -37.05 23.11
CA LEU A 44 53.66 -38.10 22.68
C LEU A 44 54.89 -37.55 21.94
N LEU A 45 54.72 -36.52 21.14
CA LEU A 45 55.81 -35.80 20.48
C LEU A 45 56.66 -35.01 21.46
N PHE A 46 56.05 -34.45 22.51
CA PHE A 46 56.74 -33.67 23.54
C PHE A 46 57.52 -34.55 24.50
N GLN A 47 57.06 -35.78 24.77
CA GLN A 47 57.76 -36.77 25.63
C GLN A 47 58.91 -37.50 24.91
N ASN A 48 59.45 -37.00 23.82
CA ASN A 48 60.57 -37.56 23.05
C ASN A 48 60.29 -38.92 22.40
N SER A 49 59.04 -39.38 22.34
CA SER A 49 58.62 -40.56 21.60
C SER A 49 58.18 -40.20 20.17
N ASN A 50 59.10 -39.55 19.42
CA ASN A 50 58.82 -38.94 18.12
C ASN A 50 58.18 -39.92 17.13
N ALA A 51 58.62 -41.17 17.07
CA ALA A 51 58.08 -42.17 16.18
C ALA A 51 56.59 -42.47 16.44
N LEU A 52 56.18 -42.60 17.71
CA LEU A 52 54.79 -42.89 18.10
C LEU A 52 53.87 -41.66 17.89
N GLY A 53 54.36 -40.46 18.12
CA GLY A 53 53.64 -39.21 17.83
C GLY A 53 53.32 -39.03 16.35
N TYR A 54 54.29 -39.31 15.46
CA TYR A 54 54.10 -39.23 14.02
C TYR A 54 53.18 -40.35 13.51
N VAL A 55 53.29 -41.59 14.05
CA VAL A 55 52.41 -42.73 13.68
C VAL A 55 50.94 -42.40 14.02
N LEU A 56 50.63 -41.62 15.04
CA LEU A 56 49.26 -41.20 15.37
C LEU A 56 48.85 -39.91 14.64
N PHE A 57 49.75 -38.97 14.44
CA PHE A 57 49.46 -37.69 13.82
C PHE A 57 49.09 -37.78 12.33
N ILE A 58 49.80 -38.62 11.57
CA ILE A 58 49.54 -38.79 10.12
C ILE A 58 48.16 -39.41 9.82
N PRO A 59 47.77 -40.54 10.44
CA PRO A 59 46.44 -41.11 10.17
C PRO A 59 45.29 -40.24 10.67
N VAL A 60 45.47 -39.48 11.75
CA VAL A 60 44.45 -38.55 12.26
C VAL A 60 44.23 -37.41 11.23
N ASN A 61 45.30 -36.78 10.73
CA ASN A 61 45.17 -35.73 9.72
C ASN A 61 44.62 -36.29 8.41
N LEU A 62 45.03 -37.45 7.96
CA LEU A 62 44.51 -38.09 6.78
C LEU A 62 43.00 -38.41 6.93
N TRP A 63 42.61 -38.92 8.09
CA TRP A 63 41.21 -39.17 8.44
C TRP A 63 40.39 -37.85 8.47
N LEU A 64 40.94 -36.76 9.08
CA LEU A 64 40.30 -35.43 9.05
C LEU A 64 40.15 -34.90 7.66
N MET A 65 41.14 -35.05 6.74
CA MET A 65 41.05 -34.66 5.35
C MET A 65 40.01 -35.49 4.61
N VAL A 66 39.99 -36.79 4.77
CA VAL A 66 38.99 -37.66 4.14
C VAL A 66 37.61 -37.36 4.68
N TRP A 67 37.49 -37.10 5.95
CA TRP A 67 36.24 -36.72 6.60
C TRP A 67 35.76 -35.32 6.12
N ALA A 68 36.63 -34.30 6.02
CA ALA A 68 36.31 -32.99 5.48
C ALA A 68 35.90 -33.04 3.99
N TYR A 69 36.61 -33.84 3.17
CA TYR A 69 36.26 -34.11 1.80
C TYR A 69 34.89 -34.79 1.69
N TRP A 70 34.64 -35.77 2.52
CA TRP A 70 33.39 -36.50 2.53
C TRP A 70 32.20 -35.63 2.99
N LEU A 71 32.37 -34.79 4.01
CA LEU A 71 31.41 -33.79 4.44
C LEU A 71 31.08 -32.78 3.32
N LEU A 72 32.09 -32.33 2.61
CA LEU A 72 31.90 -31.40 1.50
C LEU A 72 31.22 -32.06 0.31
N SER A 73 31.52 -33.33 0.03
CA SER A 73 30.91 -34.09 -1.06
C SER A 73 29.45 -34.50 -0.78
N LEU A 74 29.07 -34.69 0.48
CA LEU A 74 27.70 -35.03 0.90
C LEU A 74 26.81 -33.79 1.08
N LYS A 75 27.39 -32.60 1.16
CA LYS A 75 26.64 -31.38 1.37
C LYS A 75 25.69 -31.04 0.21
N THR A 76 26.02 -31.52 -0.98
CA THR A 76 25.16 -31.40 -2.16
C THR A 76 25.15 -32.72 -2.92
N VAL A 77 24.09 -33.52 -2.76
CA VAL A 77 23.90 -34.76 -3.52
C VAL A 77 23.50 -34.41 -4.94
N LYS A 78 24.36 -34.71 -5.90
CA LYS A 78 24.13 -34.37 -7.31
C LYS A 78 22.95 -35.17 -7.91
N TYR A 79 22.22 -34.51 -8.78
CA TYR A 79 21.18 -35.17 -9.57
C TYR A 79 21.80 -36.11 -10.58
N PRO A 80 21.23 -37.33 -10.79
CA PRO A 80 21.74 -38.24 -11.79
C PRO A 80 21.46 -37.73 -13.22
N THR A 81 22.38 -37.95 -14.11
CA THR A 81 22.25 -37.55 -15.53
C THR A 81 21.13 -38.28 -16.28
N LYS A 82 20.72 -39.48 -15.80
CA LYS A 82 19.58 -40.24 -16.30
C LYS A 82 18.72 -40.69 -15.12
N PRO A 83 17.68 -39.98 -14.80
CA PRO A 83 16.78 -40.35 -13.71
C PRO A 83 15.96 -41.58 -14.09
N ALA A 84 15.94 -42.59 -13.22
CA ALA A 84 15.19 -43.81 -13.41
C ALA A 84 13.85 -43.84 -12.67
N SER A 85 13.71 -43.04 -11.59
CA SER A 85 12.53 -43.00 -10.76
C SER A 85 12.28 -41.58 -10.25
N ALA A 86 11.08 -41.30 -9.71
CA ALA A 86 10.75 -40.00 -9.12
C ALA A 86 11.73 -39.60 -8.01
N SER A 87 12.21 -40.57 -7.22
CA SER A 87 13.21 -40.31 -6.14
C SER A 87 14.52 -39.71 -6.64
N ASP A 88 14.86 -39.95 -7.91
CA ASP A 88 16.07 -39.37 -8.49
C ASP A 88 15.91 -37.89 -8.87
N LEU A 89 14.69 -37.43 -9.05
CA LEU A 89 14.35 -36.01 -9.33
C LEU A 89 13.96 -35.20 -8.08
N MET A 90 13.64 -35.93 -7.00
CA MET A 90 13.18 -35.24 -5.76
C MET A 90 14.29 -34.41 -5.13
N ASP A 91 13.89 -33.32 -4.48
CA ASP A 91 14.75 -32.46 -3.68
C ASP A 91 15.43 -33.28 -2.53
N GLN A 92 16.69 -32.94 -2.24
CA GLN A 92 17.46 -33.56 -1.17
C GLN A 92 16.78 -33.41 0.19
N ASP A 93 16.22 -32.25 0.47
CA ASP A 93 15.57 -31.93 1.72
C ASP A 93 14.33 -32.80 1.97
N LEU A 94 13.52 -33.04 0.93
CA LEU A 94 12.37 -33.95 1.03
C LEU A 94 12.82 -35.40 1.23
N LEU A 95 13.81 -35.85 0.46
CA LEU A 95 14.35 -37.22 0.59
C LEU A 95 14.97 -37.53 1.96
N GLN A 96 15.47 -36.51 2.65
CA GLN A 96 16.03 -36.65 4.01
C GLN A 96 14.96 -36.97 5.05
N ASN A 97 13.76 -36.44 4.86
CA ASN A 97 12.65 -36.59 5.79
C ASN A 97 11.77 -37.82 5.50
N LEU A 98 11.94 -38.45 4.33
CA LEU A 98 11.20 -39.67 3.98
C LEU A 98 11.91 -40.93 4.46
N HIS A 99 11.23 -41.71 5.30
CA HIS A 99 11.75 -42.96 5.90
C HIS A 99 10.85 -44.15 5.56
N GLY A 100 11.43 -45.35 5.53
CA GLY A 100 10.68 -46.59 5.27
C GLY A 100 10.75 -47.11 3.86
N ASP A 101 9.79 -47.98 3.49
CA ASP A 101 9.62 -48.49 2.14
C ASP A 101 8.61 -47.64 1.39
N GLY A 102 9.01 -47.07 0.25
CA GLY A 102 8.17 -46.15 -0.53
C GLY A 102 6.81 -46.75 -0.94
N ALA A 103 6.71 -48.06 -1.04
CA ALA A 103 5.45 -48.77 -1.36
C ALA A 103 4.46 -48.85 -0.16
N LYS A 104 4.92 -48.62 1.06
CA LYS A 104 4.11 -48.70 2.31
C LYS A 104 3.99 -47.36 3.02
N LEU A 105 4.33 -46.26 2.36
CA LEU A 105 4.28 -44.94 2.96
C LEU A 105 2.82 -44.50 3.11
N SER A 106 2.41 -44.09 4.35
CA SER A 106 1.09 -43.51 4.56
C SER A 106 1.05 -42.07 4.08
N LEU A 107 -0.13 -41.57 3.70
CA LEU A 107 -0.31 -40.17 3.33
C LEU A 107 0.04 -39.22 4.48
N ALA A 108 -0.27 -39.64 5.73
CA ALA A 108 0.05 -38.88 6.93
C ALA A 108 1.57 -38.73 7.13
N ASP A 109 2.35 -39.81 6.99
CA ASP A 109 3.81 -39.78 7.11
C ASP A 109 4.43 -38.92 5.99
N PHE A 110 3.85 -38.99 4.79
CA PHE A 110 4.28 -38.16 3.66
C PHE A 110 4.03 -36.66 3.89
N CYS A 111 2.85 -36.27 4.37
CA CYS A 111 2.52 -34.89 4.74
C CYS A 111 3.39 -34.39 5.92
N GLU A 112 3.71 -35.25 6.90
CA GLU A 112 4.61 -34.89 7.97
C GLU A 112 6.05 -34.65 7.46
N ALA A 113 6.52 -35.47 6.52
CA ALA A 113 7.83 -35.28 5.89
C ALA A 113 7.87 -33.97 5.07
N LEU A 114 6.77 -33.65 4.37
CA LEU A 114 6.63 -32.40 3.66
C LEU A 114 6.66 -31.19 4.62
N ASP A 115 5.95 -31.23 5.75
CA ASP A 115 5.96 -30.15 6.74
C ASP A 115 7.35 -29.93 7.37
N LYS A 116 8.16 -30.97 7.46
CA LYS A 116 9.57 -30.88 7.90
C LYS A 116 10.51 -30.39 6.81
N SER A 117 10.10 -30.43 5.54
CA SER A 117 10.89 -29.94 4.43
C SER A 117 10.90 -28.42 4.32
N PHE A 118 11.85 -27.88 3.57
CA PHE A 118 11.96 -26.43 3.39
C PHE A 118 10.76 -25.84 2.65
N GLY A 119 10.30 -26.49 1.56
CA GLY A 119 9.11 -26.02 0.81
C GLY A 119 7.82 -26.10 1.61
N GLY A 120 7.61 -27.19 2.39
CA GLY A 120 6.44 -27.30 3.26
C GLY A 120 6.43 -26.26 4.38
N ARG A 121 7.59 -26.00 5.01
CA ARG A 121 7.74 -24.91 5.99
C ARG A 121 7.53 -23.54 5.36
N PHE A 122 7.99 -23.32 4.16
CA PHE A 122 7.76 -22.08 3.42
C PHE A 122 6.27 -21.86 3.18
N LEU A 123 5.55 -22.88 2.70
CA LEU A 123 4.11 -22.81 2.46
C LEU A 123 3.33 -22.52 3.76
N SER A 124 3.66 -23.22 4.85
CA SER A 124 3.00 -23.00 6.14
C SER A 124 3.31 -21.63 6.75
N THR A 125 4.53 -21.10 6.59
CA THR A 125 4.92 -19.80 7.16
C THR A 125 4.50 -18.62 6.31
N ARG A 126 4.46 -18.75 4.99
CA ARG A 126 4.14 -17.63 4.07
C ARG A 126 2.67 -17.59 3.65
N PHE A 127 2.03 -18.75 3.55
CA PHE A 127 0.64 -18.87 3.10
C PHE A 127 -0.31 -19.37 4.19
N ALA A 128 0.20 -19.62 5.40
CA ALA A 128 -0.53 -20.21 6.52
C ALA A 128 -1.22 -21.54 6.16
N LEU A 129 -0.69 -22.26 5.17
CA LEU A 129 -1.22 -23.53 4.67
C LEU A 129 -0.23 -24.67 5.00
N SER A 130 -0.52 -25.47 6.03
CA SER A 130 0.30 -26.63 6.38
C SER A 130 -0.15 -27.89 5.64
N ASN A 131 0.78 -28.82 5.38
CA ASN A 131 0.43 -30.11 4.76
C ASN A 131 -0.48 -30.95 5.67
N LYS A 132 -0.45 -30.74 6.99
CA LYS A 132 -1.45 -31.32 7.91
C LYS A 132 -2.85 -30.82 7.64
N ALA A 133 -3.02 -29.52 7.34
CA ALA A 133 -4.32 -28.98 6.97
C ALA A 133 -4.78 -29.55 5.62
N ILE A 134 -3.88 -29.69 4.66
CA ILE A 134 -4.17 -30.33 3.36
C ILE A 134 -4.58 -31.79 3.58
N LEU A 135 -3.91 -32.55 4.45
CA LEU A 135 -4.26 -33.92 4.79
C LEU A 135 -5.70 -33.98 5.34
N SER A 136 -6.07 -33.14 6.29
CA SER A 136 -7.42 -33.13 6.86
C SER A 136 -8.51 -32.83 5.82
N LEU A 137 -8.19 -32.02 4.80
CA LEU A 137 -9.10 -31.76 3.68
C LEU A 137 -9.21 -32.97 2.73
N LEU A 138 -8.10 -33.66 2.47
CA LEU A 138 -8.12 -34.88 1.67
C LEU A 138 -8.88 -36.02 2.38
N GLU A 139 -8.73 -36.15 3.67
CA GLU A 139 -9.51 -37.11 4.50
C GLU A 139 -11.01 -36.80 4.43
N ALA A 140 -11.39 -35.53 4.57
CA ALA A 140 -12.78 -35.10 4.49
C ALA A 140 -13.40 -35.31 3.10
N SER A 141 -12.58 -35.29 2.03
CA SER A 141 -12.99 -35.58 0.65
C SER A 141 -12.92 -37.08 0.28
N GLY A 142 -12.63 -37.95 1.25
CA GLY A 142 -12.54 -39.42 1.04
C GLY A 142 -11.24 -39.88 0.34
N LYS A 143 -10.24 -39.02 0.24
CA LYS A 143 -8.92 -39.30 -0.35
C LYS A 143 -7.79 -39.39 0.70
N GLY A 144 -8.10 -39.78 1.91
CA GLY A 144 -7.17 -39.79 3.06
C GLY A 144 -6.06 -40.86 3.03
N GLU A 145 -6.05 -41.78 2.06
CA GLU A 145 -5.05 -42.85 1.96
C GLU A 145 -4.52 -42.99 0.53
N PHE A 146 -3.28 -43.45 0.39
CA PHE A 146 -2.74 -43.87 -0.91
C PHE A 146 -3.25 -45.28 -1.27
N GLY A 147 -3.78 -45.46 -2.49
CA GLY A 147 -4.15 -46.79 -3.00
C GLY A 147 -5.39 -46.84 -3.89
N THR A 148 -5.94 -48.03 -4.12
CA THR A 148 -7.08 -48.31 -4.99
C THR A 148 -8.36 -47.75 -4.37
N GLY A 149 -8.82 -46.62 -4.89
CA GLY A 149 -9.99 -45.86 -4.40
C GLY A 149 -9.64 -44.54 -3.69
N GLY A 150 -8.35 -44.30 -3.40
CA GLY A 150 -7.83 -43.06 -2.80
C GLY A 150 -6.91 -42.28 -3.75
N LEU A 151 -5.97 -41.53 -3.17
CA LEU A 151 -4.99 -40.73 -3.88
C LEU A 151 -3.87 -41.61 -4.47
N SER A 152 -3.47 -41.35 -5.71
CA SER A 152 -2.28 -42.01 -6.31
C SER A 152 -1.03 -41.15 -6.09
N LEU A 153 -0.07 -41.65 -5.33
CA LEU A 153 1.23 -40.99 -5.10
C LEU A 153 1.96 -40.72 -6.41
N GLU A 154 1.86 -41.64 -7.38
CA GLU A 154 2.50 -41.50 -8.70
C GLU A 154 1.90 -40.31 -9.46
N ASN A 155 0.59 -40.12 -9.40
CA ASN A 155 -0.09 -38.99 -10.04
C ASN A 155 0.33 -37.65 -9.38
N VAL A 156 0.39 -37.59 -8.04
CA VAL A 156 0.86 -36.40 -7.32
C VAL A 156 2.31 -36.04 -7.70
N LEU A 157 3.20 -37.02 -7.78
CA LEU A 157 4.59 -36.80 -8.18
C LEU A 157 4.72 -36.41 -9.64
N ALA A 158 3.91 -37.00 -10.53
CA ALA A 158 3.84 -36.60 -11.92
C ALA A 158 3.36 -35.17 -12.10
N ARG A 159 2.31 -34.78 -11.33
CA ARG A 159 1.79 -33.41 -11.30
C ARG A 159 2.84 -32.42 -10.76
N ALA A 160 3.52 -32.78 -9.67
CA ALA A 160 4.60 -31.96 -9.10
C ALA A 160 5.75 -31.75 -10.08
N HIS A 161 6.10 -32.77 -10.87
CA HIS A 161 7.11 -32.66 -11.94
C HIS A 161 6.63 -31.76 -13.09
N GLN A 162 5.35 -31.83 -13.47
CA GLN A 162 4.77 -30.92 -14.46
C GLN A 162 4.84 -29.46 -14.00
N ILE A 163 4.48 -29.20 -12.73
CA ILE A 163 4.59 -27.87 -12.10
C ILE A 163 6.05 -27.38 -12.17
N GLY A 164 7.02 -28.22 -11.79
CA GLY A 164 8.44 -27.90 -11.87
C GLY A 164 8.90 -27.57 -13.29
N SER A 165 8.52 -28.38 -14.26
CA SER A 165 8.87 -28.17 -15.67
C SER A 165 8.26 -26.86 -16.21
N ALA A 166 7.05 -26.52 -15.82
CA ALA A 166 6.42 -25.25 -16.18
C ALA A 166 7.16 -24.03 -15.60
N SER A 167 7.77 -24.18 -14.40
CA SER A 167 8.62 -23.17 -13.75
C SER A 167 10.09 -23.21 -14.24
N GLY A 168 10.41 -23.99 -15.29
CA GLY A 168 11.77 -24.11 -15.82
C GLY A 168 12.72 -24.98 -14.99
N ASN A 169 12.19 -25.79 -14.06
CA ASN A 169 12.93 -26.72 -13.21
C ASN A 169 12.57 -28.17 -13.56
N ASP A 170 13.58 -28.99 -13.90
CA ASP A 170 13.39 -30.43 -14.17
C ASP A 170 13.36 -31.29 -12.88
N PHE A 171 13.23 -30.69 -11.71
CA PHE A 171 13.30 -31.35 -10.42
C PHE A 171 11.98 -31.26 -9.66
N ILE A 172 11.73 -32.25 -8.78
CA ILE A 172 10.56 -32.29 -7.92
C ILE A 172 10.94 -31.69 -6.55
N LYS A 173 10.63 -30.41 -6.33
CA LYS A 173 10.81 -29.75 -5.03
C LYS A 173 9.65 -30.01 -4.11
N SER A 174 9.90 -29.94 -2.82
CA SER A 174 8.88 -30.18 -1.78
C SER A 174 7.66 -29.27 -1.89
N ILE A 175 7.84 -28.00 -2.29
CA ILE A 175 6.72 -27.09 -2.51
C ILE A 175 5.83 -27.50 -3.69
N TYR A 176 6.41 -28.01 -4.78
CA TYR A 176 5.63 -28.48 -5.94
C TYR A 176 4.75 -29.66 -5.56
N VAL A 177 5.27 -30.55 -4.70
CA VAL A 177 4.51 -31.69 -4.16
C VAL A 177 3.37 -31.21 -3.26
N SER A 178 3.63 -30.24 -2.39
CA SER A 178 2.58 -29.65 -1.53
C SER A 178 1.47 -29.00 -2.36
N VAL A 179 1.81 -28.26 -3.42
CA VAL A 179 0.82 -27.67 -4.33
C VAL A 179 0.09 -28.73 -5.14
N ALA A 180 0.78 -29.78 -5.63
CA ALA A 180 0.14 -30.89 -6.32
C ALA A 180 -0.85 -31.66 -5.42
N LEU A 181 -0.61 -31.75 -4.11
CA LEU A 181 -1.58 -32.30 -3.14
C LEU A 181 -2.80 -31.39 -2.98
N VAL A 182 -2.62 -30.08 -3.03
CA VAL A 182 -3.75 -29.12 -2.99
C VAL A 182 -4.63 -29.25 -4.24
N ASP A 183 -4.04 -29.48 -5.43
CA ASP A 183 -4.80 -29.69 -6.68
C ASP A 183 -5.74 -30.92 -6.60
N GLU A 184 -5.47 -31.87 -5.69
CA GLU A 184 -6.29 -33.08 -5.49
C GLU A 184 -7.46 -32.87 -4.50
N VAL A 185 -7.50 -31.75 -3.79
CA VAL A 185 -8.62 -31.41 -2.89
C VAL A 185 -9.80 -30.91 -3.73
N GLU A 186 -11.01 -31.22 -3.27
CA GLU A 186 -12.23 -30.75 -3.91
C GLU A 186 -12.31 -29.21 -3.94
N SER A 187 -12.58 -28.63 -5.11
CA SER A 187 -12.48 -27.19 -5.36
C SER A 187 -13.32 -26.33 -4.40
N ASP A 188 -14.54 -26.75 -4.09
CA ASP A 188 -15.44 -26.01 -3.19
C ASP A 188 -14.97 -26.03 -1.73
N MET A 189 -14.40 -27.15 -1.28
CA MET A 189 -13.84 -27.29 0.06
C MET A 189 -12.54 -26.49 0.19
N LEU A 190 -11.69 -26.58 -0.84
CA LEU A 190 -10.45 -25.82 -0.92
C LEU A 190 -10.73 -24.31 -0.88
N ALA A 191 -11.67 -23.83 -1.70
CA ALA A 191 -12.03 -22.42 -1.76
C ALA A 191 -12.50 -21.88 -0.41
N ARG A 192 -13.30 -22.66 0.36
CA ARG A 192 -13.73 -22.27 1.72
C ARG A 192 -12.57 -22.13 2.68
N VAL A 193 -11.63 -23.08 2.68
CA VAL A 193 -10.47 -23.04 3.59
C VAL A 193 -9.50 -21.94 3.19
N LEU A 194 -9.19 -21.78 1.91
CA LEU A 194 -8.35 -20.70 1.42
C LEU A 194 -8.96 -19.34 1.73
N ALA A 195 -10.27 -19.18 1.63
CA ALA A 195 -10.98 -17.95 2.01
C ALA A 195 -10.80 -17.60 3.50
N THR A 196 -10.78 -18.60 4.41
CA THR A 196 -10.54 -18.34 5.85
C THR A 196 -9.14 -17.79 6.11
N VAL A 197 -8.17 -18.16 5.27
CA VAL A 197 -6.79 -17.67 5.33
C VAL A 197 -6.61 -16.40 4.49
N GLY A 198 -7.64 -16.00 3.72
CA GLY A 198 -7.60 -14.80 2.86
C GLY A 198 -6.79 -14.99 1.58
N ILE A 199 -6.66 -16.21 1.07
CA ILE A 199 -5.94 -16.59 -0.15
C ILE A 199 -6.94 -17.16 -1.14
N SER A 200 -6.65 -17.02 -2.44
CA SER A 200 -7.38 -17.69 -3.52
C SER A 200 -6.57 -18.84 -4.12
N SER A 201 -7.21 -19.72 -4.87
CA SER A 201 -6.52 -20.75 -5.66
C SER A 201 -5.49 -20.15 -6.63
N ASP A 202 -5.79 -18.94 -7.16
CA ASP A 202 -4.91 -18.22 -8.08
C ASP A 202 -3.62 -17.71 -7.43
N ASP A 203 -3.56 -17.67 -6.11
CA ASP A 203 -2.36 -17.26 -5.36
C ASP A 203 -1.34 -18.41 -5.20
N LEU A 204 -1.73 -19.68 -5.42
CA LEU A 204 -0.84 -20.83 -5.27
C LEU A 204 0.34 -20.87 -6.27
N PRO A 205 0.17 -20.52 -7.57
CA PRO A 205 1.30 -20.36 -8.49
C PRO A 205 2.33 -19.33 -7.97
N HIS A 206 1.88 -18.23 -7.37
CA HIS A 206 2.77 -17.23 -6.79
C HIS A 206 3.57 -17.75 -5.57
N ALA A 207 3.06 -18.77 -4.87
CA ALA A 207 3.84 -19.45 -3.84
C ALA A 207 5.06 -20.15 -4.41
N ILE A 208 4.90 -20.78 -5.58
CA ILE A 208 5.99 -21.46 -6.31
C ILE A 208 7.00 -20.43 -6.80
N GLU A 209 6.55 -19.38 -7.47
CA GLU A 209 7.39 -18.30 -7.98
C GLU A 209 8.23 -17.67 -6.87
N TRP A 210 7.59 -17.34 -5.73
CA TRP A 210 8.29 -16.75 -4.59
C TRP A 210 9.30 -17.72 -3.96
N PHE A 211 8.95 -18.99 -3.85
CA PHE A 211 9.87 -20.01 -3.34
C PHE A 211 11.10 -20.17 -4.23
N ASP A 212 10.90 -20.30 -5.54
CA ASP A 212 11.98 -20.46 -6.53
C ASP A 212 12.87 -19.22 -6.57
N HIS A 213 12.29 -18.03 -6.51
CA HIS A 213 13.02 -16.79 -6.39
C HIS A 213 13.85 -16.76 -5.09
N PHE A 214 13.24 -17.09 -3.95
CA PHE A 214 13.92 -17.12 -2.65
C PHE A 214 15.08 -18.12 -2.64
N GLU A 215 14.89 -19.31 -3.19
CA GLU A 215 15.95 -20.33 -3.33
C GLU A 215 17.09 -19.80 -4.21
N SER A 216 16.78 -19.15 -5.33
CA SER A 216 17.77 -18.51 -6.20
C SER A 216 18.61 -17.46 -5.45
N LEU A 217 17.97 -16.65 -4.58
CA LEU A 217 18.67 -15.69 -3.72
C LEU A 217 19.59 -16.37 -2.72
N VAL A 218 19.14 -17.45 -2.10
CA VAL A 218 19.96 -18.25 -1.18
C VAL A 218 21.15 -18.89 -1.89
N GLU A 219 20.97 -19.38 -3.12
CA GLU A 219 22.08 -19.93 -3.93
C GLU A 219 23.07 -18.85 -4.33
N LYS A 220 22.59 -17.72 -4.84
CA LYS A 220 23.44 -16.56 -5.16
C LYS A 220 24.23 -16.08 -3.95
N SER A 221 23.64 -16.13 -2.74
CA SER A 221 24.33 -15.75 -1.51
C SER A 221 25.50 -16.67 -1.12
N LYS A 222 25.46 -17.92 -1.54
CA LYS A 222 26.55 -18.90 -1.31
C LYS A 222 27.74 -18.71 -2.25
N ILE A 223 27.52 -18.07 -3.40
CA ILE A 223 28.57 -17.79 -4.38
C ILE A 223 29.41 -16.60 -3.91
N LYS A 224 30.67 -16.85 -3.51
CA LYS A 224 31.61 -15.78 -3.22
C LYS A 224 31.92 -15.05 -4.54
N LYS A 225 31.33 -13.88 -4.72
CA LYS A 225 31.63 -13.02 -5.86
C LYS A 225 33.10 -12.56 -5.80
N LYS A 226 33.85 -12.71 -6.90
CA LYS A 226 35.23 -12.24 -6.98
C LYS A 226 35.22 -10.71 -7.11
N THR A 227 35.70 -10.01 -6.11
CA THR A 227 35.73 -8.54 -6.01
C THR A 227 37.07 -7.98 -6.49
N GLY A 228 37.60 -8.35 -7.63
CA GLY A 228 38.83 -7.74 -8.16
C GLY A 228 40.11 -7.83 -7.27
N GLY A 229 39.99 -8.24 -6.02
CA GLY A 229 41.10 -8.45 -5.08
C GLY A 229 41.91 -7.19 -4.71
N LEU A 230 43.10 -7.38 -4.15
CA LEU A 230 44.06 -6.30 -3.74
C LEU A 230 44.37 -5.30 -4.85
N GLY A 231 44.37 -5.75 -6.12
CA GLY A 231 44.62 -4.84 -7.25
C GLY A 231 43.55 -3.77 -7.41
N ARG A 232 42.28 -4.08 -7.10
CA ARG A 232 41.19 -3.09 -7.12
C ARG A 232 41.38 -2.03 -6.04
N ASP A 233 41.69 -2.45 -4.83
CA ASP A 233 41.85 -1.52 -3.69
C ASP A 233 43.12 -0.65 -3.83
N LEU A 234 44.15 -1.15 -4.50
CA LEU A 234 45.36 -0.39 -4.82
C LEU A 234 45.16 0.55 -6.03
N SER A 235 44.28 0.22 -6.98
CA SER A 235 43.98 1.08 -8.14
C SER A 235 43.02 2.21 -7.81
N PHE A 236 42.39 2.15 -6.64
CA PHE A 236 41.49 3.17 -6.15
C PHE A 236 42.29 4.40 -5.69
N GLY A 237 42.10 5.55 -6.36
CA GLY A 237 42.74 6.80 -5.97
C GLY A 237 42.42 7.19 -4.53
N TYR A 238 43.32 7.87 -3.89
CA TYR A 238 43.10 8.41 -2.54
C TYR A 238 42.07 9.53 -2.57
N THR A 239 40.86 9.28 -2.03
CA THR A 239 39.71 10.19 -2.06
C THR A 239 39.23 10.54 -0.65
N PRO A 240 40.05 11.24 0.18
CA PRO A 240 39.71 11.54 1.57
C PRO A 240 38.51 12.49 1.71
N LEU A 241 38.43 13.54 0.88
CA LEU A 241 37.32 14.50 0.92
C LEU A 241 36.02 13.82 0.49
N LEU A 242 36.06 13.12 -0.63
CA LEU A 242 34.89 12.39 -1.12
C LEU A 242 34.41 11.36 -0.07
N SER A 243 35.31 10.70 0.64
CA SER A 243 34.97 9.73 1.70
C SER A 243 34.46 10.40 2.99
N SER A 244 34.82 11.65 3.27
CA SER A 244 34.37 12.39 4.45
C SER A 244 32.97 13.00 4.26
N TYR A 245 32.60 13.38 3.04
CA TYR A 245 31.32 14.02 2.72
C TYR A 245 30.34 13.10 2.03
N GLY A 246 30.81 11.96 1.51
CA GLY A 246 29.99 10.99 0.78
C GLY A 246 30.07 9.59 1.36
N SER A 247 29.11 8.76 1.00
CA SER A 247 29.08 7.34 1.32
C SER A 247 29.45 6.50 0.09
N ASN A 248 30.42 5.58 0.24
CA ASN A 248 30.79 4.65 -0.82
C ASN A 248 29.78 3.49 -0.89
N LEU A 249 28.88 3.53 -1.88
CA LEU A 249 27.88 2.48 -2.08
C LEU A 249 28.52 1.14 -2.44
N SER A 250 29.57 1.16 -3.25
CA SER A 250 30.27 -0.05 -3.68
C SER A 250 30.95 -0.77 -2.51
N ASP A 251 31.52 -0.03 -1.57
CA ASP A 251 32.10 -0.60 -0.35
C ASP A 251 31.02 -1.16 0.60
N SER A 252 29.90 -0.46 0.72
CA SER A 252 28.75 -0.92 1.47
C SER A 252 28.21 -2.25 0.92
N ILE A 253 28.14 -2.42 -0.39
CA ILE A 253 27.75 -3.67 -1.06
C ILE A 253 28.77 -4.79 -0.74
N GLY A 254 30.06 -4.48 -0.77
CA GLY A 254 31.12 -5.44 -0.46
C GLY A 254 31.11 -5.93 0.98
N ARG A 255 30.79 -5.06 1.95
CA ARG A 255 30.81 -5.37 3.40
C ARG A 255 29.52 -5.97 3.91
N SER A 256 28.35 -5.54 3.43
CA SER A 256 27.05 -5.94 3.99
C SER A 256 26.61 -7.35 3.59
N GLY A 257 27.45 -8.12 2.89
CA GLY A 257 27.11 -9.47 2.42
C GLY A 257 25.79 -9.46 1.67
N ASN A 258 25.80 -9.79 0.44
CA ASN A 258 24.70 -10.05 -0.51
C ASN A 258 23.25 -9.73 -0.03
N ILE A 259 22.98 -8.49 0.36
CA ILE A 259 21.58 -8.05 0.51
C ILE A 259 21.11 -7.77 -0.92
N TYR A 260 20.43 -8.76 -1.50
CA TYR A 260 19.86 -8.62 -2.83
C TYR A 260 18.72 -7.62 -2.81
N ARG A 261 18.83 -6.62 -3.65
CA ARG A 261 17.75 -5.67 -3.93
C ARG A 261 17.29 -5.93 -5.35
N THR A 262 16.11 -6.48 -5.49
CA THR A 262 15.53 -6.73 -6.80
C THR A 262 15.25 -5.42 -7.51
N LEU A 263 15.53 -5.39 -8.80
CA LEU A 263 15.18 -4.31 -9.69
C LEU A 263 14.10 -4.83 -10.64
N GLU A 264 12.88 -4.51 -10.33
CA GLU A 264 11.74 -4.80 -11.19
C GLU A 264 11.35 -3.57 -12.03
N GLY A 265 10.91 -3.78 -13.26
CA GLY A 265 10.31 -2.76 -14.10
C GLY A 265 11.22 -1.67 -14.68
N ASN A 266 12.45 -1.50 -14.19
CA ASN A 266 13.35 -0.40 -14.57
C ASN A 266 14.72 -0.88 -15.12
N GLN A 267 14.80 -2.06 -15.70
CA GLN A 267 16.06 -2.56 -16.28
C GLN A 267 16.53 -1.71 -17.46
N GLU A 268 15.62 -1.26 -18.30
CA GLU A 268 15.95 -0.35 -19.42
C GLU A 268 16.58 0.95 -18.94
N ALA A 269 16.17 1.49 -17.80
CA ALA A 269 16.76 2.68 -17.24
C ALA A 269 18.23 2.47 -16.83
N ILE A 270 18.59 1.29 -16.28
CA ILE A 270 20.00 0.96 -16.03
C ILE A 270 20.79 0.90 -17.34
N GLU A 271 20.25 0.29 -18.37
CA GLU A 271 20.94 0.18 -19.66
C GLU A 271 21.14 1.56 -20.31
N GLN A 272 20.15 2.44 -20.21
CA GLN A 272 20.29 3.83 -20.65
C GLN A 272 21.39 4.56 -19.86
N ILE A 273 21.43 4.40 -18.52
CA ILE A 273 22.47 5.01 -17.69
C ILE A 273 23.86 4.46 -18.07
N LEU A 274 24.01 3.14 -18.27
CA LEU A 274 25.27 2.54 -18.70
C LEU A 274 25.71 3.10 -20.05
N HIS A 275 24.79 3.23 -21.00
CA HIS A 275 25.07 3.83 -22.30
C HIS A 275 25.52 5.29 -22.17
N VAL A 276 24.84 6.10 -21.35
CA VAL A 276 25.24 7.50 -21.08
C VAL A 276 26.63 7.56 -20.45
N LEU A 277 26.91 6.79 -19.41
CA LEU A 277 28.17 6.79 -18.69
C LEU A 277 29.34 6.24 -19.53
N SER A 278 29.06 5.43 -20.55
CA SER A 278 30.07 4.89 -21.46
C SER A 278 30.34 5.74 -22.69
N SER A 279 29.51 6.76 -22.93
CA SER A 279 29.62 7.64 -24.10
C SER A 279 30.91 8.47 -24.09
N ALA A 280 31.31 8.98 -25.27
CA ALA A 280 32.51 9.85 -25.41
C ALA A 280 32.23 11.29 -24.94
N SER A 281 30.99 11.72 -24.88
CA SER A 281 30.58 13.07 -24.50
C SER A 281 29.32 13.02 -23.65
N ARG A 282 29.13 13.97 -22.75
CA ARG A 282 27.97 14.09 -21.87
C ARG A 282 27.76 12.84 -20.97
N LEU A 283 28.73 12.61 -20.09
CA LEU A 283 28.77 11.47 -19.15
C LEU A 283 27.79 11.59 -17.96
N ASN A 284 26.78 12.49 -18.07
CA ASN A 284 25.94 12.85 -16.95
C ASN A 284 24.51 12.35 -17.18
N ALA A 285 23.99 11.54 -16.25
CA ALA A 285 22.66 10.98 -16.28
C ALA A 285 21.77 11.64 -15.22
N GLY A 286 20.57 12.07 -15.61
CA GLY A 286 19.55 12.59 -14.70
C GLY A 286 18.39 11.61 -14.57
N ILE A 287 18.27 10.92 -13.46
CA ILE A 287 17.17 9.99 -13.15
C ILE A 287 15.98 10.81 -12.67
N VAL A 288 14.90 10.79 -13.43
CA VAL A 288 13.69 11.57 -13.14
C VAL A 288 12.53 10.64 -12.82
N GLY A 289 11.85 10.90 -11.71
CA GLY A 289 10.66 10.16 -11.32
C GLY A 289 10.13 10.56 -9.95
N ARG A 290 8.87 10.21 -9.69
CA ARG A 290 8.17 10.50 -8.43
C ARG A 290 8.92 9.96 -7.21
N VAL A 291 8.66 10.55 -6.04
CA VAL A 291 9.15 10.01 -4.76
C VAL A 291 8.61 8.60 -4.57
N GLY A 292 9.46 7.68 -4.12
CA GLY A 292 9.09 6.27 -3.91
C GLY A 292 9.31 5.33 -5.10
N MET A 293 9.66 5.84 -6.30
CA MET A 293 9.93 4.98 -7.49
C MET A 293 11.24 4.18 -7.40
N GLY A 294 12.05 4.38 -6.36
CA GLY A 294 13.27 3.59 -6.18
C GLY A 294 14.50 4.14 -6.89
N LYS A 295 14.61 5.46 -7.14
CA LYS A 295 15.77 6.10 -7.77
C LYS A 295 17.10 5.69 -7.14
N SER A 296 17.21 5.80 -5.83
CA SER A 296 18.43 5.41 -5.08
C SER A 296 18.70 3.91 -5.14
N ASN A 297 17.63 3.07 -5.20
CA ASN A 297 17.77 1.62 -5.38
C ASN A 297 18.28 1.26 -6.77
N LEU A 298 17.87 2.00 -7.80
CA LEU A 298 18.39 1.84 -9.17
C LEU A 298 19.91 2.07 -9.20
N VAL A 299 20.38 3.16 -8.58
CA VAL A 299 21.81 3.46 -8.52
C VAL A 299 22.56 2.43 -7.68
N TRP A 300 21.96 1.90 -6.64
CA TRP A 300 22.53 0.82 -5.84
C TRP A 300 22.72 -0.47 -6.66
N ASN A 301 21.71 -0.86 -7.47
CA ASN A 301 21.80 -1.98 -8.42
C ASN A 301 22.87 -1.73 -9.51
N LEU A 302 22.95 -0.51 -10.01
CA LEU A 302 24.01 -0.12 -10.94
C LEU A 302 25.39 -0.28 -10.29
N ALA A 303 25.57 0.19 -9.05
CA ALA A 303 26.83 0.03 -8.32
C ALA A 303 27.21 -1.44 -8.12
N GLU A 304 26.24 -2.31 -7.87
CA GLU A 304 26.46 -3.76 -7.79
C GLU A 304 26.92 -4.34 -9.14
N ARG A 305 26.25 -3.96 -10.25
CA ARG A 305 26.66 -4.41 -11.61
C ARG A 305 28.04 -3.93 -12.00
N LEU A 306 28.40 -2.69 -11.64
CA LEU A 306 29.75 -2.14 -11.90
C LEU A 306 30.82 -2.86 -11.07
N LEU A 307 30.49 -3.25 -9.85
CA LEU A 307 31.40 -3.95 -8.94
C LEU A 307 31.62 -5.43 -9.36
N TYR A 308 30.59 -6.06 -9.88
CA TYR A 308 30.59 -7.45 -10.34
C TYR A 308 30.19 -7.54 -11.83
N PRO A 309 31.03 -7.00 -12.73
CA PRO A 309 30.65 -6.84 -14.11
C PRO A 309 30.50 -8.19 -14.82
N ASP A 310 29.42 -8.32 -15.55
CA ASP A 310 29.19 -9.36 -16.52
C ASP A 310 29.66 -8.93 -17.94
N ALA A 311 29.38 -9.77 -18.94
CA ALA A 311 29.78 -9.48 -20.32
C ALA A 311 29.04 -8.28 -20.95
N SER A 312 27.93 -7.83 -20.36
CA SER A 312 27.12 -6.70 -20.85
C SER A 312 27.68 -5.34 -20.44
N ILE A 313 28.55 -5.30 -19.41
CA ILE A 313 29.12 -4.05 -18.90
C ILE A 313 30.30 -3.59 -19.78
N PRO A 314 30.26 -2.35 -20.32
CA PRO A 314 31.36 -1.76 -21.07
C PRO A 314 32.67 -1.75 -20.28
N ASP A 315 33.80 -2.01 -20.95
CA ASP A 315 35.11 -2.15 -20.29
C ASP A 315 35.54 -0.90 -19.51
N ASN A 316 35.16 0.29 -19.98
CA ASN A 316 35.48 1.56 -19.32
C ASN A 316 34.67 1.80 -18.04
N LEU A 317 33.66 1.00 -17.77
CA LEU A 317 32.80 1.10 -16.58
C LEU A 317 33.06 -0.03 -15.56
N LYS A 318 33.75 -1.10 -15.95
CA LYS A 318 34.05 -2.23 -15.07
C LYS A 318 34.82 -1.79 -13.83
N TYR A 319 34.37 -2.26 -12.66
CA TYR A 319 34.98 -2.02 -11.35
C TYR A 319 34.97 -0.55 -10.91
N LYS A 320 34.17 0.35 -11.52
CA LYS A 320 34.02 1.71 -11.01
C LYS A 320 33.24 1.68 -9.70
N GLN A 321 33.63 2.61 -8.83
CA GLN A 321 32.96 2.77 -7.52
C GLN A 321 31.99 3.93 -7.55
N VAL A 322 30.83 3.73 -6.95
CA VAL A 322 29.78 4.75 -6.87
C VAL A 322 29.80 5.38 -5.48
N PHE A 323 29.98 6.70 -5.45
CA PHE A 323 29.90 7.50 -4.23
C PHE A 323 28.61 8.32 -4.21
N LYS A 324 27.81 8.13 -3.19
CA LYS A 324 26.61 8.93 -2.93
C LYS A 324 26.99 10.19 -2.15
N LEU A 325 26.66 11.36 -2.66
CA LEU A 325 26.74 12.65 -1.97
C LEU A 325 25.32 13.10 -1.58
N GLU A 326 25.17 13.52 -0.34
CA GLU A 326 23.91 14.06 0.19
C GLU A 326 24.05 15.56 0.46
N ALA A 327 23.14 16.36 -0.06
CA ALA A 327 23.13 17.81 0.14
C ALA A 327 23.11 18.20 1.62
N SER A 328 22.33 17.46 2.43
CA SER A 328 22.22 17.67 3.87
C SER A 328 23.56 17.57 4.61
N THR A 329 24.40 16.59 4.25
CA THR A 329 25.73 16.39 4.85
C THR A 329 26.70 17.52 4.47
N LEU A 330 26.61 17.99 3.24
CA LEU A 330 27.43 19.11 2.75
C LEU A 330 27.03 20.42 3.43
N ILE A 331 25.76 20.71 3.53
CA ILE A 331 25.20 21.92 4.15
C ILE A 331 25.50 21.95 5.66
N ALA A 332 25.36 20.83 6.36
CA ALA A 332 25.61 20.75 7.80
C ALA A 332 27.08 21.05 8.18
N ASN A 333 28.02 20.75 7.28
CA ASN A 333 29.46 20.95 7.52
C ASN A 333 30.00 22.27 6.99
N SER A 334 29.17 23.15 6.41
CA SER A 334 29.60 24.41 5.81
C SER A 334 28.84 25.58 6.46
N GLN A 335 29.60 26.56 6.97
CA GLN A 335 28.99 27.73 7.63
C GLN A 335 28.67 28.88 6.65
N GLN A 336 29.26 28.87 5.44
CA GLN A 336 29.06 29.91 4.43
C GLN A 336 28.98 29.27 3.02
N GLN A 337 28.18 29.86 2.13
CA GLN A 337 27.98 29.37 0.77
C GLN A 337 29.28 29.24 -0.03
N GLY A 338 30.18 30.22 0.01
CA GLY A 338 31.46 30.18 -0.71
C GLY A 338 32.38 29.03 -0.29
N GLN A 339 32.33 28.61 1.00
CA GLN A 339 33.09 27.46 1.47
C GLN A 339 32.53 26.15 0.91
N LEU A 340 31.21 26.08 0.71
CA LEU A 340 30.53 24.94 0.18
C LEU A 340 30.81 24.75 -1.31
N GLU A 341 30.85 25.86 -2.08
CA GLU A 341 31.24 25.86 -3.49
C GLU A 341 32.70 25.37 -3.66
N ASP A 342 33.66 25.91 -2.89
CA ASP A 342 35.06 25.47 -2.92
C ASP A 342 35.21 23.98 -2.53
N THR A 343 34.48 23.55 -1.51
CA THR A 343 34.48 22.13 -1.06
C THR A 343 33.97 21.20 -2.17
N LEU A 344 32.88 21.57 -2.84
CA LEU A 344 32.36 20.79 -3.96
C LEU A 344 33.35 20.72 -5.12
N ILE A 345 33.93 21.83 -5.53
CA ILE A 345 34.95 21.85 -6.59
C ILE A 345 36.11 20.91 -6.24
N ARG A 346 36.57 20.92 -4.99
CA ARG A 346 37.62 20.00 -4.53
C ARG A 346 37.19 18.54 -4.57
N ILE A 347 35.98 18.22 -4.15
CA ILE A 347 35.42 16.87 -4.20
C ILE A 347 35.34 16.36 -5.65
N PHE A 348 34.84 17.18 -6.58
CA PHE A 348 34.78 16.81 -7.99
C PHE A 348 36.16 16.66 -8.63
N ASN A 349 37.11 17.54 -8.28
CA ASN A 349 38.50 17.45 -8.74
C ASN A 349 39.18 16.18 -8.20
N GLU A 350 38.88 15.77 -6.98
CA GLU A 350 39.40 14.54 -6.39
C GLU A 350 38.83 13.31 -7.11
N ALA A 351 37.51 13.28 -7.36
CA ALA A 351 36.86 12.21 -8.12
C ALA A 351 37.39 12.13 -9.57
N PHE A 352 37.59 13.27 -10.22
CA PHE A 352 38.20 13.35 -11.56
C PHE A 352 39.61 12.75 -11.62
N LYS A 353 40.46 13.09 -10.64
CA LYS A 353 41.82 12.54 -10.54
C LYS A 353 41.82 11.04 -10.28
N ALA A 354 40.86 10.53 -9.54
CA ALA A 354 40.75 9.11 -9.22
C ALA A 354 40.35 8.25 -10.42
N LYS A 355 39.65 8.80 -11.45
CA LYS A 355 39.22 8.19 -12.73
C LYS A 355 38.29 7.00 -12.62
N ASN A 356 38.18 6.39 -11.46
CA ASN A 356 37.44 5.14 -11.20
C ASN A 356 36.20 5.39 -10.29
N VAL A 357 35.75 6.63 -10.28
CA VAL A 357 34.62 7.08 -9.44
C VAL A 357 33.47 7.54 -10.31
N VAL A 358 32.25 7.14 -9.94
CA VAL A 358 31.00 7.72 -10.38
C VAL A 358 30.35 8.41 -9.19
N ILE A 359 30.03 9.69 -9.33
CA ILE A 359 29.34 10.45 -8.28
C ILE A 359 27.84 10.34 -8.45
N PHE A 360 27.14 10.05 -7.38
CA PHE A 360 25.69 10.04 -7.32
C PHE A 360 25.19 11.17 -6.41
N LEU A 361 24.50 12.14 -6.98
CA LEU A 361 23.81 13.19 -6.25
C LEU A 361 22.36 12.75 -6.02
N ASP A 362 22.05 12.36 -4.79
CA ASP A 362 20.68 12.02 -4.39
C ASP A 362 19.92 13.30 -4.05
N ASP A 363 18.64 13.39 -4.45
CA ASP A 363 17.82 14.60 -4.34
C ASP A 363 18.53 15.85 -4.90
N ALA A 364 18.98 15.78 -6.16
CA ALA A 364 19.81 16.79 -6.82
C ALA A 364 19.15 18.19 -6.86
N GLU A 365 17.83 18.29 -6.76
CA GLU A 365 17.11 19.56 -6.63
C GLU A 365 17.55 20.38 -5.41
N MET A 366 18.00 19.74 -4.32
CA MET A 366 18.46 20.44 -3.11
C MET A 366 19.78 21.21 -3.32
N PHE A 367 20.55 20.85 -4.36
CA PHE A 367 21.77 21.56 -4.76
C PHE A 367 21.51 22.73 -5.71
N LEU A 368 20.26 22.90 -6.17
CA LEU A 368 19.89 23.79 -7.27
C LEU A 368 18.83 24.82 -6.91
N GLU A 369 18.40 24.86 -5.66
CA GLU A 369 17.33 25.74 -5.20
C GLU A 369 17.83 26.69 -4.10
N ASN A 370 17.46 27.98 -4.20
CA ASN A 370 17.65 28.96 -3.14
C ASN A 370 16.54 28.86 -2.10
N GLY A 371 16.89 28.84 -0.81
CA GLY A 371 15.93 28.80 0.30
C GLY A 371 16.52 28.35 1.63
N ALA A 372 15.74 28.40 2.69
CA ALA A 372 16.17 27.94 4.00
C ALA A 372 16.49 26.44 3.96
N GLY A 373 17.74 26.07 4.20
CA GLY A 373 18.23 24.68 4.09
C GLY A 373 18.52 24.17 2.68
N LYS A 374 18.56 25.08 1.67
CA LYS A 374 18.90 24.78 0.27
C LYS A 374 20.01 25.74 -0.17
N VAL A 375 20.82 25.31 -1.14
CA VAL A 375 21.96 26.10 -1.64
C VAL A 375 22.01 26.01 -3.15
N ASP A 376 22.09 27.17 -3.82
CA ASP A 376 22.24 27.23 -5.27
C ASP A 376 23.72 26.99 -5.66
N LEU A 377 24.01 25.79 -6.12
CA LEU A 377 25.27 25.33 -6.62
C LEU A 377 25.24 25.12 -8.15
N SER A 378 24.24 25.66 -8.82
CA SER A 378 24.04 25.50 -10.26
C SER A 378 25.25 25.98 -11.07
N GLY A 379 25.91 27.07 -10.65
CA GLY A 379 27.11 27.58 -11.27
C GLY A 379 28.30 26.63 -11.20
N VAL A 380 28.52 26.03 -10.02
CA VAL A 380 29.62 25.06 -9.81
C VAL A 380 29.34 23.79 -10.61
N LEU A 381 28.09 23.28 -10.56
CA LEU A 381 27.72 22.08 -11.31
C LEU A 381 27.83 22.32 -12.82
N SER A 382 27.43 23.48 -13.33
CA SER A 382 27.62 23.81 -14.75
C SER A 382 29.09 23.72 -15.17
N GLN A 383 30.00 24.31 -14.40
CA GLN A 383 31.46 24.27 -14.67
C GLN A 383 32.00 22.83 -14.66
N VAL A 384 31.58 22.01 -13.68
CA VAL A 384 31.99 20.60 -13.57
C VAL A 384 31.49 19.77 -14.75
N LEU A 385 30.23 19.97 -15.16
CA LEU A 385 29.61 19.24 -16.27
C LEU A 385 30.18 19.65 -17.62
N GLU A 386 30.51 20.94 -17.82
CA GLU A 386 31.21 21.46 -19.01
C GLU A 386 32.61 20.93 -19.15
N ALA A 387 33.34 20.79 -18.04
CA ALA A 387 34.70 20.23 -18.05
C ALA A 387 34.73 18.76 -18.51
N GLY A 388 33.59 18.03 -18.50
CA GLY A 388 33.40 16.76 -19.19
C GLY A 388 34.19 15.55 -18.68
N GLY A 389 34.84 15.69 -17.51
CA GLY A 389 35.76 14.67 -17.00
C GLY A 389 35.21 13.72 -15.92
N SER A 390 34.08 14.07 -15.34
CA SER A 390 33.47 13.30 -14.24
C SER A 390 32.19 12.63 -14.69
N GLN A 391 31.97 11.37 -14.25
CA GLN A 391 30.71 10.64 -14.45
C GLN A 391 29.79 10.93 -13.28
N ILE A 392 28.65 11.58 -13.55
CA ILE A 392 27.74 12.04 -12.53
C ILE A 392 26.34 11.49 -12.82
N ILE A 393 25.72 10.93 -11.79
CA ILE A 393 24.31 10.52 -11.79
C ILE A 393 23.58 11.45 -10.83
N MET A 394 22.47 12.01 -11.26
CA MET A 394 21.66 12.92 -10.47
C MET A 394 20.23 12.38 -10.38
N ALA A 395 19.65 12.33 -9.19
CA ALA A 395 18.28 11.96 -8.99
C ALA A 395 17.40 13.19 -8.77
N PHE A 396 16.32 13.29 -9.54
CA PHE A 396 15.36 14.38 -9.48
C PHE A 396 13.94 13.85 -9.23
N SER A 397 13.13 14.64 -8.55
CA SER A 397 11.68 14.53 -8.65
C SER A 397 11.21 15.09 -9.99
N ASP A 398 9.98 14.73 -10.44
CA ASP A 398 9.40 15.30 -11.67
C ASP A 398 9.32 16.84 -11.58
N GLN A 399 8.94 17.34 -10.41
CA GLN A 399 8.88 18.79 -10.15
C GLN A 399 10.25 19.44 -10.12
N GLY A 400 11.24 18.79 -9.48
CA GLY A 400 12.61 19.29 -9.42
C GLY A 400 13.23 19.40 -10.83
N TRP A 401 12.98 18.38 -11.67
CA TRP A 401 13.42 18.43 -13.07
C TRP A 401 12.75 19.54 -13.87
N LEU A 402 11.44 19.71 -13.72
CA LEU A 402 10.71 20.80 -14.40
C LEU A 402 11.24 22.16 -13.98
N LYS A 403 11.42 22.40 -12.68
CA LYS A 403 12.00 23.65 -12.15
C LYS A 403 13.38 23.91 -12.73
N LEU A 404 14.26 22.91 -12.75
CA LEU A 404 15.59 23.02 -13.34
C LEU A 404 15.52 23.41 -14.83
N SER A 405 14.65 22.73 -15.58
CA SER A 405 14.50 22.95 -17.02
C SER A 405 14.01 24.37 -17.34
N TYR A 406 13.21 24.99 -16.47
CA TYR A 406 12.76 26.36 -16.62
C TYR A 406 13.78 27.39 -16.08
N ALA A 407 14.37 27.11 -14.91
CA ALA A 407 15.27 28.06 -14.26
C ALA A 407 16.66 28.09 -14.91
N ASN A 408 17.18 26.94 -15.32
CA ASN A 408 18.49 26.82 -15.96
C ASN A 408 18.47 25.80 -17.12
N PRO A 409 17.92 26.19 -18.30
CA PRO A 409 17.86 25.31 -19.47
C PRO A 409 19.22 24.83 -19.96
N ALA A 410 20.27 25.64 -19.77
CA ALA A 410 21.66 25.30 -20.18
C ALA A 410 22.17 24.10 -19.38
N LEU A 411 22.03 24.14 -18.06
CA LEU A 411 22.40 23.04 -17.18
C LEU A 411 21.55 21.78 -17.46
N ALA A 412 20.25 21.91 -17.62
CA ALA A 412 19.38 20.80 -18.00
C ALA A 412 19.79 20.14 -19.32
N GLY A 413 20.24 20.93 -20.31
CA GLY A 413 20.74 20.44 -21.59
C GLY A 413 22.07 19.66 -21.51
N MET A 414 22.82 19.74 -20.43
CA MET A 414 24.04 18.97 -20.20
C MET A 414 23.79 17.61 -19.54
N ILE A 415 22.55 17.35 -19.09
CA ILE A 415 22.17 16.15 -18.37
C ILE A 415 21.30 15.29 -19.27
N ASN A 416 21.66 14.03 -19.49
CA ASN A 416 20.86 13.07 -20.22
C ASN A 416 19.74 12.56 -19.32
N ARG A 417 18.49 12.90 -19.65
CA ARG A 417 17.33 12.53 -18.87
C ARG A 417 16.98 11.05 -19.04
N VAL A 418 16.85 10.34 -17.94
CA VAL A 418 16.39 8.96 -17.84
C VAL A 418 15.12 8.93 -16.99
N ASN A 419 13.99 8.64 -17.61
CA ASN A 419 12.71 8.61 -16.91
C ASN A 419 12.49 7.23 -16.28
N LEU A 420 12.08 7.21 -15.00
CA LEU A 420 11.57 6.00 -14.38
C LEU A 420 10.08 5.83 -14.64
N VAL A 421 9.69 4.58 -14.79
CA VAL A 421 8.28 4.18 -14.87
C VAL A 421 7.86 3.59 -13.54
N GLU A 422 6.65 3.94 -13.08
CA GLU A 422 6.09 3.31 -11.88
C GLU A 422 5.79 1.85 -12.17
N ILE A 423 6.27 0.97 -11.32
CA ILE A 423 6.09 -0.48 -11.46
C ILE A 423 4.62 -0.89 -11.28
N SER A 424 4.24 -1.99 -11.92
CA SER A 424 2.92 -2.59 -11.77
C SER A 424 2.67 -3.11 -10.35
N SER A 425 1.44 -3.40 -10.01
CA SER A 425 1.08 -3.95 -8.69
C SER A 425 1.70 -5.34 -8.47
N GLN A 426 1.82 -6.15 -9.52
CA GLN A 426 2.46 -7.47 -9.43
C GLN A 426 3.97 -7.36 -9.21
N GLU A 427 4.67 -6.51 -9.96
CA GLU A 427 6.09 -6.22 -9.74
C GLU A 427 6.34 -5.64 -8.34
N ALA A 428 5.42 -4.82 -7.81
CA ALA A 428 5.51 -4.30 -6.45
C ALA A 428 5.42 -5.40 -5.38
N ILE A 429 4.65 -6.48 -5.63
CA ILE A 429 4.62 -7.66 -4.75
C ILE A 429 5.99 -8.35 -4.76
N HIS A 430 6.62 -8.54 -5.93
CA HIS A 430 7.96 -9.15 -6.02
C HIS A 430 9.01 -8.33 -5.27
N VAL A 431 9.00 -7.01 -5.43
CA VAL A 431 9.89 -6.13 -4.65
C VAL A 431 9.61 -6.22 -3.15
N ALA A 432 8.33 -6.29 -2.75
CA ALA A 432 7.94 -6.45 -1.36
C ALA A 432 8.42 -7.78 -0.78
N GLN A 433 8.37 -8.89 -1.55
CA GLN A 433 8.87 -10.20 -1.14
C GLN A 433 10.36 -10.18 -0.74
N ASP A 434 11.19 -9.42 -1.47
CA ASP A 434 12.61 -9.26 -1.14
C ASP A 434 12.81 -8.36 0.09
N GLN A 435 12.07 -7.24 0.14
CA GLN A 435 12.20 -6.28 1.24
C GLN A 435 11.72 -6.84 2.57
N VAL A 436 10.71 -7.71 2.55
CA VAL A 436 10.20 -8.38 3.75
C VAL A 436 11.29 -9.20 4.46
N LEU A 437 12.20 -9.83 3.73
CA LEU A 437 13.32 -10.56 4.35
C LEU A 437 14.21 -9.65 5.20
N ILE A 438 14.45 -8.42 4.72
CA ILE A 438 15.23 -7.42 5.43
C ILE A 438 14.43 -6.88 6.64
N LEU A 439 13.14 -6.60 6.45
CA LEU A 439 12.26 -6.11 7.50
C LEU A 439 12.11 -7.14 8.64
N GLU A 440 11.95 -8.42 8.31
CA GLU A 440 11.86 -9.52 9.28
C GLU A 440 13.14 -9.63 10.13
N GLY A 441 14.30 -9.54 9.48
CA GLY A 441 15.59 -9.56 10.18
C GLY A 441 15.77 -8.38 11.13
N ARG A 442 15.31 -7.18 10.73
CA ARG A 442 15.42 -5.94 11.51
C ARG A 442 14.37 -5.81 12.60
N LEU A 443 13.11 -6.13 12.31
CA LEU A 443 11.96 -5.90 13.19
C LEU A 443 11.54 -7.14 13.98
N LYS A 444 12.11 -8.32 13.65
CA LYS A 444 11.83 -9.62 14.29
C LYS A 444 10.35 -10.03 14.23
N VAL A 445 9.70 -9.71 13.12
CA VAL A 445 8.33 -10.10 12.78
C VAL A 445 8.34 -11.01 11.56
N ARG A 446 7.19 -11.59 11.21
CA ARG A 446 7.00 -12.42 10.02
C ARG A 446 5.82 -11.91 9.22
N TYR A 447 5.93 -11.92 7.88
CA TYR A 447 4.89 -11.46 6.98
C TYR A 447 4.28 -12.63 6.22
N LEU A 448 2.95 -12.64 6.13
CA LEU A 448 2.20 -13.55 5.28
C LEU A 448 2.08 -12.99 3.86
N TYR A 449 1.93 -13.85 2.85
CA TYR A 449 1.74 -13.42 1.46
C TYR A 449 0.53 -12.49 1.27
N GLN A 450 -0.59 -12.82 1.90
CA GLN A 450 -1.79 -11.98 1.90
C GLN A 450 -1.54 -10.57 2.43
N THR A 451 -0.61 -10.42 3.38
CA THR A 451 -0.21 -9.11 3.91
C THR A 451 0.45 -8.25 2.84
N LEU A 452 1.30 -8.86 1.98
CA LEU A 452 1.95 -8.15 0.87
C LEU A 452 0.92 -7.71 -0.16
N LYS A 453 0.02 -8.63 -0.55
CA LYS A 453 -1.07 -8.34 -1.50
C LYS A 453 -1.95 -7.19 -0.98
N THR A 454 -2.41 -7.31 0.27
CA THR A 454 -3.21 -6.27 0.92
C THR A 454 -2.45 -4.94 1.02
N ALA A 455 -1.15 -4.98 1.33
CA ALA A 455 -0.34 -3.76 1.40
C ALA A 455 -0.23 -3.06 0.04
N VAL A 456 -0.10 -3.80 -1.07
CA VAL A 456 -0.09 -3.21 -2.42
C VAL A 456 -1.45 -2.60 -2.74
N GLU A 457 -2.55 -3.32 -2.52
CA GLU A 457 -3.91 -2.85 -2.79
C GLU A 457 -4.25 -1.59 -1.97
N LEU A 458 -3.95 -1.61 -0.66
CA LEU A 458 -4.25 -0.48 0.21
C LEU A 458 -3.32 0.71 -0.04
N ALA A 459 -2.03 0.48 -0.31
CA ALA A 459 -1.11 1.55 -0.65
C ALA A 459 -1.49 2.22 -1.98
N GLU A 460 -1.94 1.46 -2.98
CA GLU A 460 -2.39 2.02 -4.26
C GLU A 460 -3.62 2.89 -4.09
N ARG A 461 -4.56 2.46 -3.26
CA ARG A 461 -5.83 3.14 -3.02
C ARG A 461 -5.70 4.36 -2.10
N PHE A 462 -4.89 4.27 -1.04
CA PHE A 462 -4.89 5.27 0.04
C PHE A 462 -3.65 6.17 0.06
N ILE A 463 -2.53 5.76 -0.55
CA ILE A 463 -1.29 6.54 -0.54
C ILE A 463 -1.04 7.12 -1.93
N GLN A 464 -1.35 8.41 -2.09
CA GLN A 464 -1.23 9.11 -3.38
C GLN A 464 0.06 9.92 -3.52
N ASP A 465 0.67 10.31 -2.40
CA ASP A 465 1.85 11.17 -2.38
C ASP A 465 3.14 10.47 -2.80
N GLU A 466 3.20 9.17 -2.69
CA GLU A 466 4.37 8.35 -3.03
C GLU A 466 4.00 7.33 -4.11
N ALA A 467 5.00 6.94 -4.91
CA ALA A 467 4.85 5.92 -5.94
C ALA A 467 5.27 4.53 -5.44
N LYS A 468 4.87 3.49 -6.16
CA LYS A 468 5.37 2.11 -5.94
C LYS A 468 6.84 2.02 -6.41
N PRO A 469 7.68 1.22 -5.74
CA PRO A 469 7.39 0.35 -4.59
C PRO A 469 7.46 1.06 -3.23
N GLY A 470 7.92 2.31 -3.16
CA GLY A 470 8.23 3.01 -1.90
C GLY A 470 7.06 3.04 -0.92
N LYS A 471 5.84 3.43 -1.40
CA LYS A 471 4.63 3.47 -0.57
C LYS A 471 4.27 2.10 0.03
N VAL A 472 4.51 1.01 -0.72
CA VAL A 472 4.21 -0.35 -0.25
C VAL A 472 5.17 -0.77 0.85
N ILE A 473 6.48 -0.55 0.64
CA ILE A 473 7.53 -0.88 1.61
C ILE A 473 7.31 -0.11 2.92
N LYS A 474 7.02 1.18 2.82
CA LYS A 474 6.74 2.03 3.98
C LYS A 474 5.50 1.58 4.75
N LEU A 475 4.45 1.17 4.03
CA LEU A 475 3.24 0.63 4.65
C LEU A 475 3.52 -0.69 5.37
N LEU A 476 4.31 -1.59 4.78
CA LEU A 476 4.72 -2.85 5.41
C LEU A 476 5.56 -2.59 6.68
N GLU A 477 6.44 -1.59 6.65
CA GLU A 477 7.22 -1.19 7.81
C GLU A 477 6.32 -0.65 8.95
N TYR A 478 5.32 0.18 8.62
CA TYR A 478 4.34 0.64 9.60
C TYR A 478 3.48 -0.49 10.15
N ALA A 479 3.07 -1.44 9.29
CA ALA A 479 2.27 -2.58 9.69
C ALA A 479 2.97 -3.49 10.72
N ALA A 480 4.31 -3.53 10.72
CA ALA A 480 5.08 -4.27 11.73
C ALA A 480 4.82 -3.80 13.16
N ALA A 481 4.51 -2.51 13.37
CA ALA A 481 4.17 -1.98 14.70
C ALA A 481 2.85 -2.53 15.24
N TYR A 482 2.00 -3.09 14.37
CA TYR A 482 0.70 -3.67 14.71
C TYR A 482 0.70 -5.20 14.58
N ALA A 483 1.89 -5.83 14.57
CA ALA A 483 2.03 -7.27 14.54
C ALA A 483 1.42 -7.92 15.78
N LYS A 484 0.71 -9.05 15.62
CA LYS A 484 0.15 -9.85 16.70
C LYS A 484 0.95 -11.15 16.79
N ASP A 485 1.43 -11.48 17.99
CA ASP A 485 2.26 -12.69 18.23
C ASP A 485 3.45 -12.83 17.27
N GLY A 486 4.05 -11.71 16.86
CA GLY A 486 5.16 -11.67 15.91
C GLY A 486 4.77 -11.86 14.44
N TRP A 487 3.46 -11.90 14.12
CA TRP A 487 2.95 -11.99 12.77
C TRP A 487 2.31 -10.69 12.30
N VAL A 488 2.69 -10.24 11.12
CA VAL A 488 2.06 -9.13 10.42
C VAL A 488 1.00 -9.72 9.50
N THR A 489 -0.25 -9.40 9.80
CA THR A 489 -1.42 -9.90 9.08
C THR A 489 -2.05 -8.79 8.24
N LYS A 490 -3.08 -9.14 7.48
CA LYS A 490 -3.88 -8.18 6.71
C LYS A 490 -4.48 -7.09 7.65
N GLU A 491 -4.93 -7.48 8.87
CA GLU A 491 -5.45 -6.55 9.87
C GLU A 491 -4.37 -5.58 10.35
N SER A 492 -3.12 -6.03 10.49
CA SER A 492 -1.99 -5.17 10.84
C SER A 492 -1.76 -4.07 9.80
N VAL A 493 -1.94 -4.39 8.51
CA VAL A 493 -1.82 -3.40 7.41
C VAL A 493 -3.00 -2.43 7.44
N GLN A 494 -4.20 -2.92 7.72
CA GLN A 494 -5.39 -2.07 7.87
C GLN A 494 -5.24 -1.10 9.04
N ASP A 495 -4.83 -1.60 10.22
CA ASP A 495 -4.56 -0.77 11.40
C ASP A 495 -3.46 0.28 11.13
N ALA A 496 -2.44 -0.08 10.34
CA ALA A 496 -1.39 0.85 9.94
C ALA A 496 -1.92 2.00 9.06
N ILE A 497 -2.77 1.70 8.08
CA ILE A 497 -3.41 2.75 7.26
C ILE A 497 -4.35 3.61 8.12
N GLU A 498 -5.19 2.98 8.95
CA GLU A 498 -6.15 3.70 9.77
C GLU A 498 -5.48 4.73 10.68
N LYS A 499 -4.39 4.33 11.32
CA LYS A 499 -3.72 5.17 12.31
C LYS A 499 -2.73 6.17 11.73
N ASN A 500 -2.02 5.81 10.65
CA ASN A 500 -1.01 6.68 10.06
C ASN A 500 -1.57 7.65 9.00
N TYR A 501 -2.67 7.25 8.33
CA TYR A 501 -3.28 8.07 7.27
C TYR A 501 -4.67 8.59 7.63
N GLY A 502 -5.18 8.28 8.84
CA GLY A 502 -6.47 8.79 9.33
C GLY A 502 -7.70 8.21 8.62
N VAL A 503 -7.54 7.14 7.88
CA VAL A 503 -8.61 6.51 7.10
C VAL A 503 -9.25 5.39 7.91
N ARG A 504 -10.57 5.39 8.07
CA ARG A 504 -11.28 4.28 8.71
C ARG A 504 -11.61 3.19 7.69
N ILE A 505 -10.68 2.24 7.51
CA ILE A 505 -10.84 1.13 6.55
C ILE A 505 -12.00 0.23 6.93
N LYS A 506 -12.21 -0.03 8.21
CA LYS A 506 -13.33 -0.85 8.72
C LYS A 506 -14.70 -0.30 8.32
N THR A 507 -14.77 0.99 8.01
CA THR A 507 -15.98 1.64 7.49
C THR A 507 -15.98 1.77 5.95
N ALA A 508 -14.78 1.84 5.33
CA ALA A 508 -14.64 2.11 3.88
C ALA A 508 -14.46 0.86 3.00
N ILE A 509 -14.03 -0.28 3.55
CA ILE A 509 -13.74 -1.52 2.81
C ILE A 509 -14.24 -2.72 3.61
N GLY A 510 -15.39 -2.78 4.21
CA GLY A 510 -15.86 -3.99 4.87
C GLY A 510 -14.74 -4.87 5.44
N GLY A 511 -14.22 -4.53 6.59
CA GLY A 511 -13.22 -5.35 7.28
C GLY A 511 -13.86 -6.62 7.82
N ASP A 512 -13.14 -7.72 7.75
CA ASP A 512 -13.45 -9.09 8.19
C ASP A 512 -14.62 -9.80 7.47
N THR A 513 -14.38 -11.02 7.07
CA THR A 513 -15.40 -11.95 6.55
C THR A 513 -16.55 -12.17 7.53
N SER A 514 -16.39 -11.85 8.81
CA SER A 514 -17.45 -11.77 9.82
C SER A 514 -18.21 -10.42 9.82
N ASN A 515 -17.61 -9.33 9.26
CA ASN A 515 -18.19 -7.99 9.18
C ASN A 515 -18.66 -7.56 7.78
N SER A 516 -18.36 -8.32 6.73
CA SER A 516 -18.93 -8.07 5.39
C SER A 516 -20.47 -8.18 5.40
N GLN A 517 -21.02 -8.99 6.28
CA GLN A 517 -22.46 -9.02 6.56
C GLN A 517 -22.95 -7.71 7.18
N ASN A 518 -22.18 -7.10 8.11
CA ASN A 518 -22.54 -5.83 8.73
C ASN A 518 -22.50 -4.65 7.75
N GLU A 519 -21.56 -4.62 6.80
CA GLU A 519 -21.49 -3.52 5.82
C GLU A 519 -22.55 -3.66 4.73
N ALA A 520 -22.76 -4.87 4.24
CA ALA A 520 -23.89 -5.15 3.35
C ALA A 520 -25.21 -4.79 4.03
N GLU A 521 -25.34 -5.07 5.33
CA GLU A 521 -26.49 -4.74 6.15
C GLU A 521 -26.65 -3.23 6.34
N VAL A 522 -25.55 -2.48 6.58
CA VAL A 522 -25.55 -1.01 6.65
C VAL A 522 -26.00 -0.42 5.31
N LEU A 523 -25.48 -0.91 4.19
CA LEU A 523 -25.86 -0.43 2.85
C LEU A 523 -27.30 -0.81 2.48
N LEU A 524 -27.75 -1.99 2.88
CA LEU A 524 -29.14 -2.40 2.70
C LEU A 524 -30.09 -1.57 3.58
N ASN A 525 -29.65 -1.18 4.79
CA ASN A 525 -30.41 -0.36 5.72
C ASN A 525 -30.08 1.14 5.65
N LEU A 526 -29.29 1.58 4.65
CA LEU A 526 -28.82 2.96 4.56
C LEU A 526 -29.94 3.99 4.55
N GLU A 527 -31.03 3.68 3.90
CA GLU A 527 -32.22 4.54 3.86
C GLU A 527 -32.80 4.76 5.26
N ASN A 528 -32.94 3.69 6.05
CA ASN A 528 -33.44 3.80 7.42
C ASN A 528 -32.50 4.60 8.32
N LEU A 529 -31.19 4.34 8.22
CA LEU A 529 -30.17 5.05 8.98
C LEU A 529 -30.12 6.56 8.66
N ILE A 530 -30.34 6.93 7.40
CA ILE A 530 -30.47 8.32 7.00
C ILE A 530 -31.75 8.92 7.55
N HIS A 531 -32.88 8.18 7.51
CA HIS A 531 -34.16 8.65 8.03
C HIS A 531 -34.20 8.79 9.54
N GLU A 532 -33.30 8.17 10.32
CA GLU A 532 -33.12 8.46 11.74
C GLU A 532 -32.66 9.91 12.00
N ARG A 533 -32.03 10.54 11.01
CA ARG A 533 -31.44 11.89 11.10
C ARG A 533 -32.17 12.93 10.25
N MET A 534 -32.97 12.47 9.29
CA MET A 534 -33.62 13.32 8.30
C MET A 534 -35.08 12.90 8.10
N ILE A 535 -35.96 13.89 8.07
CA ILE A 535 -37.39 13.66 7.84
C ILE A 535 -37.70 13.81 6.36
N ASN A 536 -38.49 12.84 5.85
CA ASN A 536 -38.95 12.79 4.46
C ASN A 536 -37.81 12.78 3.40
N GLN A 537 -38.07 13.34 2.22
CA GLN A 537 -37.17 13.32 1.05
C GLN A 537 -36.82 11.90 0.60
N SER A 538 -37.74 10.95 0.78
CA SER A 538 -37.49 9.50 0.55
C SER A 538 -36.95 9.21 -0.84
N ARG A 539 -37.33 10.02 -1.87
CA ARG A 539 -36.82 9.86 -3.23
C ARG A 539 -35.33 10.20 -3.31
N ALA A 540 -34.92 11.33 -2.73
CA ALA A 540 -33.50 11.75 -2.74
C ALA A 540 -32.64 10.72 -1.95
N VAL A 541 -33.14 10.28 -0.80
CA VAL A 541 -32.47 9.25 0.02
C VAL A 541 -32.32 7.94 -0.77
N LYS A 542 -33.39 7.49 -1.42
CA LYS A 542 -33.39 6.25 -2.23
C LYS A 542 -32.42 6.32 -3.40
N VAL A 543 -32.46 7.39 -4.18
CA VAL A 543 -31.58 7.61 -5.35
C VAL A 543 -30.11 7.54 -4.94
N VAL A 544 -29.75 8.20 -3.86
CA VAL A 544 -28.38 8.18 -3.32
C VAL A 544 -28.01 6.78 -2.82
N SER A 545 -28.90 6.14 -2.06
CA SER A 545 -28.66 4.79 -1.51
C SER A 545 -28.49 3.75 -2.62
N ASP A 546 -29.30 3.81 -3.67
CA ASP A 546 -29.19 2.91 -4.82
C ASP A 546 -27.90 3.12 -5.60
N ALA A 547 -27.45 4.37 -5.80
CA ALA A 547 -26.18 4.69 -6.43
C ALA A 547 -24.99 4.15 -5.62
N LEU A 548 -25.01 4.31 -4.30
CA LEU A 548 -23.97 3.79 -3.42
C LEU A 548 -23.93 2.26 -3.39
N ARG A 549 -25.09 1.60 -3.42
CA ARG A 549 -25.17 0.14 -3.55
C ARG A 549 -24.55 -0.34 -4.87
N ARG A 550 -24.86 0.32 -6.00
CA ARG A 550 -24.25 0.02 -7.31
C ARG A 550 -22.73 0.20 -7.28
N ALA A 551 -22.27 1.30 -6.70
CA ALA A 551 -20.84 1.59 -6.59
C ALA A 551 -20.11 0.51 -5.78
N ARG A 552 -20.72 0.03 -4.70
CA ARG A 552 -20.12 -1.00 -3.83
C ARG A 552 -20.16 -2.39 -4.44
N ALA A 553 -21.18 -2.71 -5.20
CA ALA A 553 -21.28 -3.97 -5.95
C ALA A 553 -20.24 -4.11 -7.09
N GLY A 554 -19.33 -3.14 -7.25
CA GLY A 554 -18.30 -3.17 -8.28
C GLY A 554 -18.80 -2.84 -9.69
N VAL A 555 -20.06 -2.39 -9.84
CA VAL A 555 -20.69 -2.06 -11.12
C VAL A 555 -20.49 -0.58 -11.48
N ARG A 556 -19.38 0.03 -11.04
CA ARG A 556 -19.07 1.44 -11.33
C ARG A 556 -17.85 1.60 -12.22
N ASN A 557 -17.74 2.75 -12.88
CA ASN A 557 -16.48 3.16 -13.50
C ASN A 557 -15.48 3.59 -12.41
N VAL A 558 -14.41 2.83 -12.22
CA VAL A 558 -13.37 3.05 -11.20
C VAL A 558 -12.63 4.40 -11.38
N LYS A 559 -12.71 5.00 -12.57
CA LYS A 559 -12.08 6.31 -12.86
C LYS A 559 -12.90 7.50 -12.39
N LYS A 560 -14.18 7.31 -12.04
CA LYS A 560 -15.08 8.38 -11.54
C LYS A 560 -15.20 8.38 -10.02
N PRO A 561 -15.71 9.46 -9.39
CA PRO A 561 -16.08 9.48 -7.97
C PRO A 561 -17.05 8.34 -7.61
N VAL A 562 -17.19 8.05 -6.31
CA VAL A 562 -18.13 7.00 -5.81
C VAL A 562 -19.56 7.26 -6.27
N GLY A 563 -19.96 8.54 -6.28
CA GLY A 563 -21.22 9.03 -6.78
C GLY A 563 -21.22 10.53 -6.89
N THR A 564 -21.92 11.08 -7.89
CA THR A 564 -22.04 12.51 -8.16
C THR A 564 -23.51 12.90 -8.19
N PHE A 565 -23.93 13.78 -7.27
CA PHE A 565 -25.32 14.13 -7.05
C PHE A 565 -25.56 15.62 -7.16
N LEU A 566 -26.64 16.02 -7.83
CA LEU A 566 -27.11 17.40 -7.85
C LEU A 566 -28.44 17.49 -7.09
N PHE A 567 -28.44 18.19 -5.95
CA PHE A 567 -29.63 18.41 -5.12
C PHE A 567 -30.23 19.79 -5.40
N ILE A 568 -31.44 19.82 -5.93
CA ILE A 568 -32.13 21.05 -6.28
C ILE A 568 -33.37 21.21 -5.39
N GLY A 569 -33.60 22.38 -4.84
CA GLY A 569 -34.80 22.66 -4.06
C GLY A 569 -34.72 23.93 -3.21
N PRO A 570 -35.82 24.34 -2.54
CA PRO A 570 -35.85 25.49 -1.67
C PRO A 570 -34.80 25.43 -0.54
N THR A 571 -34.54 26.55 0.10
CA THR A 571 -33.66 26.60 1.27
C THR A 571 -34.30 25.90 2.46
N GLY A 572 -33.50 25.25 3.32
CA GLY A 572 -33.99 24.67 4.57
C GLY A 572 -34.78 23.36 4.46
N VAL A 573 -34.78 22.68 3.32
CA VAL A 573 -35.49 21.41 3.09
C VAL A 573 -34.67 20.15 3.38
N GLY A 574 -33.42 20.29 3.80
CA GLY A 574 -32.57 19.17 4.22
C GLY A 574 -31.45 18.77 3.26
N LYS A 575 -31.15 19.51 2.18
CA LYS A 575 -30.08 19.19 1.23
C LYS A 575 -28.71 18.99 1.90
N THR A 576 -28.28 19.96 2.70
CA THR A 576 -27.02 19.91 3.47
C THR A 576 -27.07 18.86 4.58
N GLU A 577 -28.26 18.57 5.14
CA GLU A 577 -28.41 17.55 6.18
C GLU A 577 -28.26 16.13 5.61
N LEU A 578 -28.72 15.88 4.38
CA LEU A 578 -28.48 14.63 3.70
C LEU A 578 -26.97 14.39 3.47
N ALA A 579 -26.22 15.42 3.07
CA ALA A 579 -24.77 15.34 2.90
C ALA A 579 -24.06 15.01 4.24
N LYS A 580 -24.46 15.64 5.35
CA LYS A 580 -23.95 15.33 6.69
C LYS A 580 -24.30 13.91 7.13
N SER A 581 -25.55 13.49 6.89
CA SER A 581 -26.00 12.14 7.23
C SER A 581 -25.21 11.09 6.46
N LEU A 582 -24.90 11.33 5.19
CA LEU A 582 -24.05 10.45 4.38
C LEU A 582 -22.61 10.43 4.92
N ALA A 583 -22.02 11.55 5.25
CA ALA A 583 -20.68 11.59 5.84
C ALA A 583 -20.63 10.77 7.15
N ALA A 584 -21.65 10.92 8.00
CA ALA A 584 -21.72 10.21 9.26
C ALA A 584 -21.97 8.70 9.09
N THR A 585 -22.88 8.29 8.19
CA THR A 585 -23.28 6.89 8.04
C THR A 585 -22.34 6.10 7.12
N TYR A 586 -21.87 6.70 6.02
CA TYR A 586 -21.05 6.02 5.02
C TYR A 586 -19.54 6.15 5.30
N PHE A 587 -19.08 7.33 5.74
CA PHE A 587 -17.66 7.56 6.07
C PHE A 587 -17.38 7.61 7.58
N GLY A 588 -18.37 7.33 8.43
CA GLY A 588 -18.21 7.12 9.86
C GLY A 588 -18.05 8.39 10.73
N GLY A 589 -18.26 9.57 10.19
CA GLY A 589 -18.22 10.83 10.96
C GLY A 589 -18.61 12.05 10.14
N GLU A 590 -19.22 13.05 10.78
CA GLU A 590 -19.53 14.33 10.14
C GLU A 590 -18.28 15.12 9.79
N ASP A 591 -17.15 14.83 10.45
CA ASP A 591 -15.85 15.44 10.16
C ASP A 591 -15.32 15.03 8.76
N ASN A 592 -15.88 13.97 8.17
CA ASN A 592 -15.59 13.54 6.80
C ASN A 592 -16.43 14.29 5.74
N LEU A 593 -16.88 15.51 6.06
CA LEU A 593 -17.56 16.42 5.16
C LEU A 593 -16.67 17.61 4.78
N VAL A 594 -16.23 17.64 3.53
CA VAL A 594 -15.54 18.79 2.93
C VAL A 594 -16.60 19.71 2.32
N ARG A 595 -16.84 20.87 2.94
CA ARG A 595 -17.84 21.83 2.50
C ARG A 595 -17.20 23.07 1.89
N LEU A 596 -17.63 23.41 0.67
CA LEU A 596 -17.29 24.67 0.00
C LEU A 596 -18.56 25.45 -0.31
N ASP A 597 -18.57 26.70 0.05
CA ASP A 597 -19.63 27.66 -0.34
C ASP A 597 -19.25 28.29 -1.69
N MET A 598 -20.03 28.01 -2.72
CA MET A 598 -19.74 28.51 -4.07
C MET A 598 -19.92 30.01 -4.25
N ASN A 599 -20.54 30.69 -3.30
CA ASN A 599 -20.53 32.16 -3.26
C ASN A 599 -19.13 32.75 -3.14
N GLU A 600 -18.23 32.05 -2.48
CA GLU A 600 -16.83 32.43 -2.33
C GLU A 600 -16.00 32.27 -3.62
N PHE A 601 -16.56 31.61 -4.65
CA PHE A 601 -15.91 31.30 -5.92
C PHE A 601 -16.63 31.95 -7.09
N SER A 602 -17.06 33.19 -6.92
CA SER A 602 -17.84 33.97 -7.91
C SER A 602 -16.98 34.75 -8.92
N GLN A 603 -15.65 34.80 -8.74
CA GLN A 603 -14.73 35.54 -9.62
C GLN A 603 -13.89 34.58 -10.48
N PRO A 604 -13.43 34.99 -11.69
CA PRO A 604 -12.57 34.19 -12.54
C PRO A 604 -11.25 33.76 -11.88
N SER A 605 -10.71 34.61 -10.99
CA SER A 605 -9.47 34.38 -10.26
C SER A 605 -9.58 33.28 -9.18
N ASP A 606 -10.80 32.95 -8.78
CA ASP A 606 -11.02 31.99 -7.66
C ASP A 606 -10.70 30.54 -8.07
N VAL A 607 -10.53 30.25 -9.37
CA VAL A 607 -10.04 28.96 -9.85
C VAL A 607 -8.69 28.60 -9.18
N SER A 608 -7.76 29.54 -9.12
CA SER A 608 -6.45 29.31 -8.47
C SER A 608 -6.60 29.05 -6.97
N ARG A 609 -7.53 29.72 -6.30
CA ARG A 609 -7.84 29.52 -4.87
C ARG A 609 -8.48 28.15 -4.61
N LEU A 610 -9.31 27.66 -5.53
CA LEU A 610 -9.92 26.32 -5.48
C LEU A 610 -8.86 25.23 -5.61
N LEU A 611 -7.86 25.43 -6.48
CA LEU A 611 -6.82 24.47 -6.85
C LEU A 611 -5.50 24.69 -6.08
N ALA A 612 -5.43 25.60 -5.13
CA ALA A 612 -4.22 25.90 -4.39
C ALA A 612 -3.72 24.67 -3.61
N GLN A 613 -2.41 24.47 -3.57
CA GLN A 613 -1.79 23.42 -2.75
C GLN A 613 -1.88 23.73 -1.25
N ALA A 614 -1.71 22.70 -0.40
CA ALA A 614 -1.89 22.83 1.04
C ALA A 614 -0.94 23.86 1.71
N SER A 615 0.25 24.07 1.13
CA SER A 615 1.21 25.10 1.57
C SER A 615 0.76 26.55 1.28
N GLU A 616 -0.10 26.76 0.27
CA GLU A 616 -0.62 28.06 -0.14
C GLU A 616 -1.97 28.33 0.53
N ASN A 617 -2.86 27.33 0.52
CA ASN A 617 -4.18 27.41 1.12
C ASN A 617 -4.64 26.03 1.60
N SER A 618 -4.60 25.80 2.90
CA SER A 618 -5.04 24.52 3.50
C SER A 618 -6.54 24.24 3.33
N ASN A 619 -7.33 25.27 3.01
CA ASN A 619 -8.78 25.18 2.86
C ASN A 619 -9.23 25.08 1.40
N SER A 620 -8.30 24.99 0.43
CA SER A 620 -8.64 24.73 -0.97
C SER A 620 -9.27 23.34 -1.13
N LEU A 621 -10.03 23.14 -2.20
CA LEU A 621 -10.64 21.83 -2.48
C LEU A 621 -9.56 20.74 -2.64
N THR A 622 -8.54 21.03 -3.41
CA THR A 622 -7.42 20.09 -3.67
C THR A 622 -6.64 19.77 -2.40
N ALA A 623 -6.38 20.75 -1.54
CA ALA A 623 -5.67 20.54 -0.28
C ALA A 623 -6.48 19.68 0.71
N GLN A 624 -7.79 19.97 0.86
CA GLN A 624 -8.66 19.21 1.76
C GLN A 624 -8.81 17.75 1.30
N ILE A 625 -9.01 17.51 0.00
CA ILE A 625 -9.14 16.14 -0.52
C ILE A 625 -7.81 15.38 -0.51
N SER A 626 -6.68 16.05 -0.75
CA SER A 626 -5.36 15.42 -0.57
C SER A 626 -5.17 14.90 0.86
N LYS A 627 -5.70 15.63 1.85
CA LYS A 627 -5.65 15.25 3.27
C LYS A 627 -6.70 14.20 3.62
N GLN A 628 -7.88 14.26 2.99
CA GLN A 628 -9.04 13.46 3.35
C GLN A 628 -9.79 12.96 2.09
N PRO A 629 -9.21 12.00 1.34
CA PRO A 629 -9.78 11.52 0.09
C PRO A 629 -11.11 10.75 0.26
N PHE A 630 -11.36 10.21 1.46
CA PHE A 630 -12.60 9.49 1.82
C PHE A 630 -13.55 10.45 2.51
N SER A 631 -14.29 11.23 1.73
CA SER A 631 -15.16 12.27 2.25
C SER A 631 -16.35 12.52 1.34
N VAL A 632 -17.36 13.18 1.90
CA VAL A 632 -18.41 13.81 1.12
C VAL A 632 -17.94 15.22 0.79
N VAL A 633 -17.84 15.55 -0.49
CA VAL A 633 -17.58 16.91 -0.96
C VAL A 633 -18.93 17.58 -1.21
N LEU A 634 -19.22 18.62 -0.43
CA LEU A 634 -20.42 19.41 -0.58
C LEU A 634 -20.10 20.77 -1.24
N LEU A 635 -20.56 20.94 -2.47
CA LEU A 635 -20.51 22.21 -3.20
C LEU A 635 -21.85 22.94 -3.01
N ASP A 636 -21.90 23.85 -2.03
CA ASP A 636 -23.14 24.51 -1.62
C ASP A 636 -23.40 25.76 -2.48
N GLU A 637 -24.65 25.97 -2.92
CA GLU A 637 -25.09 27.07 -3.77
C GLU A 637 -24.35 27.16 -5.13
N LEU A 638 -24.29 26.05 -5.84
CA LEU A 638 -23.52 25.87 -7.08
C LEU A 638 -23.80 26.92 -8.16
N GLU A 639 -25.05 27.42 -8.24
CA GLU A 639 -25.49 28.46 -9.19
C GLU A 639 -24.79 29.81 -8.99
N LYS A 640 -24.07 30.01 -7.89
CA LYS A 640 -23.32 31.24 -7.59
C LYS A 640 -21.88 31.20 -8.11
N ALA A 641 -21.39 30.01 -8.45
CA ALA A 641 -20.01 29.83 -8.92
C ALA A 641 -19.79 30.50 -10.29
N HIS A 642 -18.58 31.05 -10.49
CA HIS A 642 -18.18 31.55 -11.78
C HIS A 642 -18.10 30.42 -12.84
N PRO A 643 -18.47 30.67 -14.11
CA PRO A 643 -18.42 29.65 -15.18
C PRO A 643 -17.05 28.93 -15.30
N ASN A 644 -15.93 29.62 -15.08
CA ASN A 644 -14.59 29.03 -15.13
C ASN A 644 -14.40 28.00 -13.98
N VAL A 645 -14.97 28.25 -12.82
CA VAL A 645 -14.95 27.29 -11.69
C VAL A 645 -15.78 26.05 -12.05
N LEU A 646 -16.98 26.25 -12.62
CA LEU A 646 -17.82 25.13 -13.10
C LEU A 646 -17.09 24.28 -14.12
N ASN A 647 -16.34 24.90 -15.06
CA ASN A 647 -15.56 24.15 -16.06
C ASN A 647 -14.45 23.28 -15.43
N VAL A 648 -13.81 23.74 -14.35
CA VAL A 648 -12.84 22.91 -13.59
C VAL A 648 -13.53 21.77 -12.89
N LEU A 649 -14.70 22.00 -12.30
CA LEU A 649 -15.48 20.95 -11.65
C LEU A 649 -15.94 19.85 -12.61
N LEU A 650 -16.15 20.17 -13.92
CA LEU A 650 -16.44 19.15 -14.95
C LEU A 650 -15.36 18.06 -15.01
N GLN A 651 -14.08 18.46 -14.94
CA GLN A 651 -12.99 17.48 -14.97
C GLN A 651 -13.05 16.55 -13.75
N MET A 652 -13.35 17.08 -12.57
CA MET A 652 -13.53 16.29 -11.36
C MET A 652 -14.66 15.27 -11.48
N LEU A 653 -15.80 15.67 -12.05
CA LEU A 653 -16.97 14.80 -12.23
C LEU A 653 -16.73 13.69 -13.26
N ASP A 654 -15.95 13.98 -14.33
CA ASP A 654 -15.69 13.03 -15.42
C ASP A 654 -14.53 12.07 -15.16
N GLU A 655 -13.39 12.60 -14.73
CA GLU A 655 -12.13 11.87 -14.60
C GLU A 655 -11.84 11.48 -13.15
N GLY A 656 -12.61 12.04 -12.20
CA GLY A 656 -12.38 11.84 -10.78
C GLY A 656 -11.04 12.39 -10.29
N ILE A 657 -10.45 13.36 -10.99
CA ILE A 657 -9.17 13.99 -10.65
C ILE A 657 -9.19 15.49 -10.90
N LEU A 658 -8.41 16.24 -10.14
CA LEU A 658 -8.03 17.62 -10.43
C LEU A 658 -6.51 17.76 -10.30
N ARG A 659 -5.94 18.78 -10.93
CA ARG A 659 -4.54 19.14 -10.75
C ARG A 659 -4.46 20.43 -9.94
N ASP A 660 -3.60 20.39 -8.89
CA ASP A 660 -3.36 21.58 -8.09
C ASP A 660 -2.46 22.61 -8.82
N THR A 661 -2.20 23.75 -8.18
CA THR A 661 -1.35 24.83 -8.72
C THR A 661 0.09 24.36 -9.01
N SER A 662 0.55 23.28 -8.37
CA SER A 662 1.86 22.66 -8.63
C SER A 662 1.82 21.54 -9.70
N ASN A 663 0.68 21.37 -10.39
CA ASN A 663 0.42 20.30 -11.36
C ASN A 663 0.40 18.88 -10.74
N LYS A 664 0.26 18.77 -9.41
CA LYS A 664 0.07 17.48 -8.72
C LYS A 664 -1.36 17.00 -8.92
N GLU A 665 -1.52 15.74 -9.27
CA GLU A 665 -2.83 15.11 -9.42
C GLU A 665 -3.44 14.80 -8.04
N VAL A 666 -4.68 15.25 -7.83
CA VAL A 666 -5.50 15.00 -6.64
C VAL A 666 -6.70 14.18 -7.05
N SER A 667 -6.88 13.02 -6.42
CA SER A 667 -7.94 12.07 -6.77
C SER A 667 -9.18 12.24 -5.90
N PHE A 668 -10.33 12.29 -6.55
CA PHE A 668 -11.69 12.33 -5.97
C PHE A 668 -12.42 10.99 -6.12
N ARG A 669 -11.74 9.95 -6.62
CA ARG A 669 -12.36 8.66 -6.97
C ARG A 669 -12.96 7.92 -5.78
N GLU A 670 -12.52 8.24 -4.57
CA GLU A 670 -13.04 7.66 -3.33
C GLU A 670 -13.99 8.61 -2.58
N SER A 671 -14.31 9.78 -3.17
CA SER A 671 -15.23 10.76 -2.59
C SER A 671 -16.63 10.63 -3.21
N ILE A 672 -17.63 11.09 -2.44
CA ILE A 672 -18.99 11.35 -2.93
C ILE A 672 -19.10 12.84 -3.16
N ILE A 673 -19.50 13.26 -4.35
CA ILE A 673 -19.67 14.67 -4.72
C ILE A 673 -21.14 15.03 -4.66
N ILE A 674 -21.48 16.02 -3.84
CA ILE A 674 -22.84 16.55 -3.72
C ILE A 674 -22.80 18.03 -4.04
N ALA A 675 -23.49 18.45 -5.09
CA ALA A 675 -23.73 19.85 -5.39
C ALA A 675 -25.15 20.22 -4.97
N THR A 676 -25.33 21.37 -4.30
CA THR A 676 -26.66 21.87 -3.96
C THR A 676 -26.97 23.12 -4.76
N SER A 677 -28.26 23.30 -5.10
CA SER A 677 -28.75 24.52 -5.72
C SER A 677 -30.12 24.92 -5.15
N ASN A 678 -30.31 26.23 -5.01
CA ASN A 678 -31.60 26.83 -4.66
C ASN A 678 -32.35 27.32 -5.90
N ALA A 679 -31.76 27.20 -7.08
CA ALA A 679 -32.37 27.56 -8.35
C ALA A 679 -33.65 26.76 -8.61
N GLY A 680 -34.66 27.39 -9.19
CA GLY A 680 -35.94 26.74 -9.50
C GLY A 680 -36.85 26.49 -8.28
N ALA A 681 -36.53 27.02 -7.09
CA ALA A 681 -37.37 26.86 -5.89
C ALA A 681 -38.82 27.29 -6.09
N GLN A 682 -39.02 28.37 -6.83
CA GLN A 682 -40.36 28.88 -7.13
C GLN A 682 -41.12 27.94 -8.06
N TYR A 683 -40.46 27.44 -9.11
CA TYR A 683 -41.04 26.44 -9.99
C TYR A 683 -41.48 25.16 -9.26
N ILE A 684 -40.65 24.69 -8.33
CA ILE A 684 -40.98 23.52 -7.48
C ILE A 684 -42.23 23.80 -6.66
N ASN A 685 -42.31 24.93 -5.99
CA ASN A 685 -43.43 25.27 -5.13
C ASN A 685 -44.73 25.39 -5.96
N ASP A 686 -44.69 26.09 -7.10
CA ASP A 686 -45.85 26.29 -7.99
C ASP A 686 -46.34 24.95 -8.57
N PHE A 687 -45.41 24.06 -8.94
CA PHE A 687 -45.74 22.74 -9.45
C PHE A 687 -46.40 21.87 -8.36
N MET A 688 -45.85 21.88 -7.15
CA MET A 688 -46.36 21.11 -6.01
C MET A 688 -47.78 21.53 -5.59
N GLN A 689 -48.05 22.84 -5.66
CA GLN A 689 -49.40 23.35 -5.38
C GLN A 689 -50.46 22.86 -6.40
N LYS A 690 -50.03 22.70 -7.66
CA LYS A 690 -50.92 22.28 -8.75
C LYS A 690 -51.11 20.76 -8.86
N ASN A 691 -50.07 19.96 -8.67
CA ASN A 691 -50.06 18.53 -9.04
C ASN A 691 -49.89 17.58 -7.86
N GLY A 692 -49.75 18.07 -6.62
CA GLY A 692 -49.57 17.23 -5.43
C GLY A 692 -48.21 16.55 -5.33
N THR A 693 -48.09 15.50 -4.49
CA THR A 693 -46.83 14.85 -4.11
C THR A 693 -46.71 13.39 -4.61
N GLU A 694 -47.51 12.98 -5.56
CA GLU A 694 -47.49 11.61 -6.10
C GLU A 694 -46.19 11.31 -6.86
N ALA A 695 -45.77 10.05 -6.91
CA ALA A 695 -44.49 9.62 -7.50
C ALA A 695 -44.30 10.01 -8.97
N ASP A 696 -45.37 9.92 -9.77
CA ASP A 696 -45.39 10.29 -11.20
C ASP A 696 -45.29 11.81 -11.39
N ALA A 697 -45.92 12.59 -10.49
CA ALA A 697 -45.84 14.04 -10.47
C ALA A 697 -44.39 14.49 -10.14
N MET A 698 -43.70 13.80 -9.25
CA MET A 698 -42.30 14.10 -8.90
C MET A 698 -41.34 13.87 -10.05
N LYS A 699 -41.54 12.83 -10.88
CA LYS A 699 -40.72 12.59 -12.06
C LYS A 699 -40.92 13.67 -13.11
N SER A 700 -42.17 14.06 -13.35
CA SER A 700 -42.53 15.14 -14.29
C SER A 700 -42.00 16.51 -13.80
N LEU A 701 -41.93 16.72 -12.48
CA LEU A 701 -41.31 17.88 -11.87
C LEU A 701 -39.83 17.92 -12.16
N GLU A 702 -39.10 16.80 -12.01
CA GLU A 702 -37.65 16.77 -12.25
C GLU A 702 -37.30 17.11 -13.71
N ASP A 703 -38.00 16.50 -14.66
CA ASP A 703 -37.78 16.74 -16.09
C ASP A 703 -38.11 18.19 -16.47
N GLY A 704 -39.23 18.72 -15.95
CA GLY A 704 -39.64 20.11 -16.18
C GLY A 704 -38.69 21.13 -15.56
N LEU A 705 -38.24 20.86 -14.34
CA LEU A 705 -37.32 21.73 -13.62
C LEU A 705 -35.96 21.84 -14.30
N LEU A 706 -35.41 20.70 -14.75
CA LEU A 706 -34.12 20.68 -15.46
C LEU A 706 -34.21 21.50 -16.78
N ASN A 707 -35.28 21.33 -17.54
CA ASN A 707 -35.51 22.08 -18.74
C ASN A 707 -35.63 23.60 -18.45
N GLU A 708 -36.30 23.98 -17.39
CA GLU A 708 -36.43 25.37 -16.94
C GLU A 708 -35.07 25.98 -16.57
N LEU A 709 -34.25 25.27 -15.76
CA LEU A 709 -32.94 25.76 -15.35
C LEU A 709 -31.94 25.89 -16.50
N ILE A 710 -32.06 25.00 -17.50
CA ILE A 710 -31.27 25.06 -18.73
C ILE A 710 -31.76 26.25 -19.60
N SER A 711 -33.08 26.46 -19.76
CA SER A 711 -33.63 27.51 -20.53
C SER A 711 -33.31 28.93 -19.99
N GLN A 712 -33.26 29.03 -18.65
CA GLN A 712 -32.82 30.23 -17.95
C GLN A 712 -31.30 30.47 -17.98
N GLY A 713 -30.52 29.51 -18.53
CA GLY A 713 -29.07 29.60 -18.64
C GLY A 713 -28.34 29.49 -17.28
N ILE A 714 -29.01 29.02 -16.25
CA ILE A 714 -28.40 28.81 -14.90
C ILE A 714 -27.37 27.70 -14.97
N PHE A 715 -27.73 26.58 -15.59
CA PHE A 715 -26.80 25.46 -15.83
C PHE A 715 -26.75 25.12 -17.32
N LYS A 716 -25.57 24.77 -17.81
CA LYS A 716 -25.40 24.20 -19.14
C LYS A 716 -25.82 22.73 -19.17
N PRO A 717 -26.43 22.23 -20.26
CA PRO A 717 -26.81 20.83 -20.38
C PRO A 717 -25.63 19.87 -20.15
N GLU A 718 -24.46 20.22 -20.69
CA GLU A 718 -23.22 19.44 -20.52
C GLU A 718 -22.79 19.27 -19.07
N PHE A 719 -23.08 20.25 -18.20
CA PHE A 719 -22.74 20.20 -16.79
C PHE A 719 -23.70 19.30 -16.02
N VAL A 720 -25.01 19.43 -16.27
CA VAL A 720 -26.04 18.63 -15.59
C VAL A 720 -25.89 17.14 -15.92
N ASN A 721 -25.56 16.82 -17.17
CA ASN A 721 -25.37 15.45 -17.64
C ASN A 721 -24.13 14.73 -17.05
N ARG A 722 -23.30 15.41 -16.25
CA ARG A 722 -22.14 14.79 -15.58
C ARG A 722 -22.46 14.26 -14.19
N PHE A 723 -23.60 14.65 -13.64
CA PHE A 723 -24.08 14.04 -12.41
C PHE A 723 -24.70 12.68 -12.68
N ASP A 724 -24.43 11.72 -11.80
CA ASP A 724 -25.04 10.40 -11.90
C ASP A 724 -26.54 10.48 -11.68
N GLU A 725 -26.96 11.35 -10.77
CA GLU A 725 -28.36 11.54 -10.44
C GLU A 725 -28.66 12.98 -10.01
N VAL A 726 -29.85 13.46 -10.40
CA VAL A 726 -30.39 14.75 -9.93
C VAL A 726 -31.57 14.47 -9.01
N ALA A 727 -31.52 15.00 -7.81
CA ALA A 727 -32.57 14.82 -6.82
C ALA A 727 -33.25 16.14 -6.47
N THR A 728 -34.55 16.18 -6.64
CA THR A 728 -35.38 17.34 -6.31
C THR A 728 -35.89 17.23 -4.88
N PHE A 729 -35.65 18.25 -4.09
CA PHE A 729 -36.12 18.43 -2.72
C PHE A 729 -37.36 19.30 -2.70
N ARG A 730 -38.42 18.85 -2.03
CA ARG A 730 -39.66 19.59 -1.87
C ARG A 730 -39.74 20.29 -0.50
N SER A 731 -40.57 21.29 -0.40
CA SER A 731 -40.93 21.90 0.87
C SER A 731 -41.59 20.88 1.81
N LEU A 732 -41.33 21.03 3.10
CA LEU A 732 -41.91 20.15 4.13
C LEU A 732 -43.32 20.63 4.47
N ASN A 733 -44.23 19.67 4.71
CA ASN A 733 -45.58 19.97 5.25
C ASN A 733 -45.55 20.13 6.78
N GLU A 734 -46.66 20.60 7.36
CA GLU A 734 -46.75 20.86 8.80
C GLU A 734 -46.46 19.60 9.64
N ALA A 735 -47.00 18.45 9.27
CA ALA A 735 -46.77 17.18 9.97
C ALA A 735 -45.28 16.77 9.95
N GLU A 736 -44.59 17.03 8.84
CA GLU A 736 -43.15 16.79 8.69
C GLU A 736 -42.33 17.79 9.50
N LEU A 737 -42.76 19.05 9.58
CA LEU A 737 -42.12 20.09 10.41
C LEU A 737 -42.21 19.74 11.89
N ILE A 738 -43.33 19.18 12.36
CA ILE A 738 -43.47 18.65 13.74
C ILE A 738 -42.42 17.57 14.02
N GLN A 739 -42.22 16.66 13.09
CA GLN A 739 -41.16 15.62 13.21
C GLN A 739 -39.76 16.25 13.24
N VAL A 740 -39.50 17.30 12.45
CA VAL A 740 -38.24 18.08 12.49
C VAL A 740 -38.01 18.69 13.85
N VAL A 741 -39.05 19.28 14.47
CA VAL A 741 -38.97 19.77 15.86
C VAL A 741 -38.52 18.66 16.81
N GLY A 742 -39.09 17.45 16.69
CA GLY A 742 -38.68 16.27 17.45
C GLY A 742 -37.22 15.92 17.30
N LEU A 743 -36.67 15.99 16.07
CA LEU A 743 -35.22 15.76 15.81
C LEU A 743 -34.34 16.86 16.43
N ILE A 744 -34.77 18.13 16.38
CA ILE A 744 -34.05 19.23 17.02
C ILE A 744 -33.99 19.03 18.54
N ILE A 745 -35.12 18.63 19.16
CA ILE A 745 -35.19 18.32 20.59
C ILE A 745 -34.28 17.13 20.96
N LYS A 746 -34.21 16.09 20.12
CA LYS A 746 -33.22 15.01 20.32
C LYS A 746 -31.79 15.54 20.32
N GLY A 747 -31.48 16.49 19.46
CA GLY A 747 -30.18 17.18 19.42
C GLY A 747 -29.90 17.96 20.72
N VAL A 748 -30.89 18.72 21.23
CA VAL A 748 -30.80 19.44 22.53
C VAL A 748 -30.57 18.44 23.65
N ASN A 749 -31.30 17.32 23.69
CA ASN A 749 -31.15 16.28 24.70
C ASN A 749 -29.74 15.65 24.70
N LYS A 750 -29.12 15.52 23.56
CA LYS A 750 -27.73 15.03 23.46
C LYS A 750 -26.74 15.99 24.16
N THR A 751 -27.00 17.30 24.06
CA THR A 751 -26.19 18.33 24.74
C THR A 751 -26.43 18.30 26.24
N LEU A 752 -27.70 18.14 26.64
CA LEU A 752 -28.11 18.12 28.05
C LEU A 752 -27.74 16.81 28.78
N ALA A 753 -27.38 15.74 28.04
CA ALA A 753 -26.99 14.47 28.63
C ALA A 753 -25.79 14.57 29.59
N SER A 754 -24.89 15.53 29.37
CA SER A 754 -23.77 15.81 30.28
C SER A 754 -24.23 16.32 31.64
N GLN A 755 -25.41 16.98 31.70
CA GLN A 755 -26.05 17.51 32.92
C GLN A 755 -27.09 16.52 33.47
N LYS A 756 -27.27 15.36 32.83
CA LYS A 756 -28.31 14.37 33.19
C LYS A 756 -29.73 14.92 33.13
N LEU A 757 -30.00 15.86 32.23
CA LEU A 757 -31.31 16.44 31.98
C LEU A 757 -31.87 15.95 30.65
N GLN A 758 -33.20 15.85 30.59
CA GLN A 758 -33.91 15.57 29.33
C GLN A 758 -35.09 16.52 29.15
N VAL A 759 -35.40 16.85 27.92
CA VAL A 759 -36.54 17.68 27.51
C VAL A 759 -37.47 16.88 26.65
N SER A 760 -38.74 16.95 26.90
CA SER A 760 -39.81 16.47 26.05
C SER A 760 -40.80 17.57 25.74
N ILE A 761 -41.29 17.56 24.48
CA ILE A 761 -42.31 18.49 24.04
C ILE A 761 -43.56 17.70 23.67
N ASP A 762 -44.71 18.20 23.97
CA ASP A 762 -45.99 17.62 23.54
C ASP A 762 -46.34 18.09 22.11
N ASP A 763 -47.31 17.42 21.50
CA ASP A 763 -47.70 17.70 20.11
C ASP A 763 -48.25 19.14 19.98
N SER A 764 -48.94 19.63 20.99
CA SER A 764 -49.52 20.98 21.02
C SER A 764 -48.41 22.06 21.08
N GLY A 765 -47.35 21.81 21.86
CA GLY A 765 -46.19 22.69 21.92
C GLY A 765 -45.39 22.68 20.62
N ALA A 766 -45.27 21.50 19.98
CA ALA A 766 -44.61 21.39 18.68
C ALA A 766 -45.40 22.14 17.59
N GLU A 767 -46.73 22.08 17.59
CA GLU A 767 -47.58 22.87 16.69
C GLU A 767 -47.39 24.37 16.83
N VAL A 768 -47.30 24.89 18.06
CA VAL A 768 -47.03 26.31 18.32
C VAL A 768 -45.68 26.72 17.76
N LEU A 769 -44.66 25.91 17.96
CA LEU A 769 -43.31 26.18 17.37
C LEU A 769 -43.35 26.18 15.84
N VAL A 770 -44.08 25.22 15.23
CA VAL A 770 -44.22 25.12 13.77
C VAL A 770 -44.96 26.35 13.23
N LYS A 771 -46.06 26.74 13.85
CA LYS A 771 -46.86 27.91 13.41
C LYS A 771 -46.05 29.21 13.45
N ASN A 772 -45.17 29.37 14.42
CA ASN A 772 -44.36 30.58 14.56
C ASN A 772 -43.02 30.53 13.82
N GLY A 773 -42.57 29.33 13.49
CA GLY A 773 -41.28 29.07 12.81
C GLY A 773 -41.37 28.73 11.37
N ASN A 774 -42.57 28.49 10.83
CA ASN A 774 -42.74 28.10 9.43
C ASN A 774 -42.72 29.31 8.51
N ASP A 775 -41.70 29.40 7.69
CA ASP A 775 -41.63 30.36 6.58
C ASP A 775 -41.62 29.57 5.26
N PRO A 776 -42.67 29.73 4.43
CA PRO A 776 -42.77 29.00 3.17
C PRO A 776 -41.59 29.20 2.20
N LEU A 777 -40.85 30.32 2.32
CA LEU A 777 -39.68 30.61 1.48
C LEU A 777 -38.36 30.11 2.09
N LEU A 778 -38.27 30.07 3.42
CA LEU A 778 -37.04 29.75 4.15
C LEU A 778 -37.02 28.31 4.74
N GLY A 779 -38.15 27.61 4.63
CA GLY A 779 -38.28 26.21 5.09
C GLY A 779 -38.07 26.06 6.61
N ALA A 780 -37.39 24.97 7.01
CA ALA A 780 -37.13 24.65 8.41
C ALA A 780 -35.95 25.47 9.04
N ARG A 781 -35.30 26.37 8.33
CA ARG A 781 -34.15 27.12 8.85
C ARG A 781 -34.51 28.09 9.96
N PRO A 782 -35.62 28.91 9.87
CA PRO A 782 -36.12 29.72 10.96
C PRO A 782 -36.59 28.86 12.13
N MET A 783 -37.24 27.73 11.88
CA MET A 783 -37.69 26.75 12.84
C MET A 783 -36.60 26.34 13.83
N ARG A 784 -35.44 25.93 13.31
CA ARG A 784 -34.31 25.51 14.15
C ARG A 784 -33.90 26.61 15.13
N ARG A 785 -33.84 27.87 14.64
CA ARG A 785 -33.47 29.03 15.49
C ARG A 785 -34.51 29.28 16.56
N ILE A 786 -35.80 29.23 16.22
CA ILE A 786 -36.89 29.45 17.16
C ILE A 786 -36.92 28.34 18.19
N VAL A 787 -36.90 27.10 17.79
CA VAL A 787 -36.89 25.94 18.71
C VAL A 787 -35.72 26.02 19.67
N GLN A 788 -34.50 26.24 19.16
CA GLN A 788 -33.31 26.33 20.03
C GLN A 788 -33.45 27.49 21.01
N LYS A 789 -33.73 28.71 20.54
CA LYS A 789 -33.83 29.88 21.40
C LYS A 789 -34.91 29.74 22.47
N THR A 790 -36.10 29.28 22.09
CA THR A 790 -37.22 29.14 23.03
C THR A 790 -36.96 28.03 24.03
N VAL A 791 -36.60 26.85 23.58
CA VAL A 791 -36.36 25.69 24.42
C VAL A 791 -35.12 25.88 25.31
N GLU A 792 -34.04 26.39 24.79
CA GLU A 792 -32.82 26.68 25.59
C GLU A 792 -33.07 27.74 26.66
N ASN A 793 -33.86 28.77 26.33
CA ASN A 793 -34.22 29.80 27.33
C ASN A 793 -35.09 29.23 28.46
N ILE A 794 -36.12 28.45 28.13
CA ILE A 794 -36.98 27.79 29.16
C ILE A 794 -36.16 26.87 30.05
N ILE A 795 -35.24 26.08 29.44
CA ILE A 795 -34.36 25.17 30.19
C ILE A 795 -33.46 25.97 31.13
N ALA A 796 -32.82 27.02 30.61
CA ALA A 796 -31.91 27.87 31.40
C ALA A 796 -32.64 28.50 32.57
N GLU A 797 -33.85 29.01 32.35
CA GLU A 797 -34.67 29.61 33.42
C GLU A 797 -35.06 28.58 34.48
N ARG A 798 -35.50 27.39 34.09
CA ARG A 798 -35.87 26.33 35.05
C ARG A 798 -34.66 25.80 35.85
N ILE A 799 -33.48 25.74 35.23
CA ILE A 799 -32.24 25.39 35.93
C ILE A 799 -31.89 26.47 36.95
N LEU A 800 -31.95 27.76 36.57
CA LEU A 800 -31.62 28.87 37.45
C LEU A 800 -32.60 29.00 38.61
N ARG A 801 -33.87 28.65 38.41
CA ARG A 801 -34.89 28.63 39.48
C ARG A 801 -34.79 27.39 40.38
N GLY A 802 -33.90 26.43 40.06
CA GLY A 802 -33.76 25.20 40.85
C GLY A 802 -34.85 24.14 40.60
N GLU A 803 -35.66 24.34 39.56
CA GLU A 803 -36.78 23.47 39.20
C GLU A 803 -36.32 22.25 38.38
N ALA A 804 -35.09 22.26 37.87
CA ALA A 804 -34.48 21.18 37.11
C ALA A 804 -33.30 20.60 37.86
N SER A 805 -33.45 19.40 38.42
CA SER A 805 -32.38 18.64 39.06
C SER A 805 -31.87 17.50 38.16
N PRO A 806 -30.63 17.03 38.29
CA PRO A 806 -30.13 15.91 37.51
C PRO A 806 -31.05 14.69 37.58
N GLY A 807 -31.45 14.17 36.42
CA GLY A 807 -32.41 13.06 36.28
C GLY A 807 -33.84 13.49 35.99
N THR A 808 -34.14 14.81 35.90
CA THR A 808 -35.47 15.34 35.61
C THR A 808 -35.74 15.39 34.12
N VAL A 809 -36.98 15.02 33.71
CA VAL A 809 -37.49 15.25 32.36
C VAL A 809 -38.34 16.53 32.38
N ILE A 810 -37.85 17.57 31.72
CA ILE A 810 -38.56 18.84 31.56
C ILE A 810 -39.60 18.70 30.48
N LYS A 811 -40.85 18.73 30.83
CA LYS A 811 -41.97 18.71 29.86
C LYS A 811 -42.33 20.14 29.47
N LEU A 812 -42.41 20.39 28.19
CA LEU A 812 -42.77 21.68 27.59
C LEU A 812 -44.17 21.58 26.98
N SER A 813 -45.08 22.40 27.45
CA SER A 813 -46.44 22.54 26.92
C SER A 813 -46.55 23.73 25.97
N ALA A 814 -47.67 23.84 25.26
CA ALA A 814 -47.99 25.00 24.43
C ALA A 814 -47.91 26.31 25.18
N GLN A 815 -48.42 26.35 26.45
CA GLN A 815 -48.39 27.55 27.30
C GLN A 815 -46.97 27.95 27.68
N ASP A 816 -46.07 27.00 27.97
CA ASP A 816 -44.68 27.30 28.29
C ASP A 816 -43.97 27.97 27.11
N ILE A 817 -44.29 27.48 25.90
CA ILE A 817 -43.67 27.95 24.67
C ILE A 817 -44.19 29.32 24.23
N GLU A 818 -45.50 29.53 24.29
CA GLU A 818 -46.12 30.81 23.97
C GLU A 818 -45.61 31.94 24.87
N ALA A 819 -45.42 31.67 26.18
CA ALA A 819 -44.88 32.64 27.13
C ALA A 819 -43.46 33.10 26.81
N HIS A 820 -42.67 32.34 26.04
CA HIS A 820 -41.27 32.59 25.70
C HIS A 820 -41.04 32.94 24.22
N LEU A 821 -42.11 32.94 23.40
CA LEU A 821 -42.10 33.34 22.00
C LEU A 821 -42.26 34.86 21.80
N SER A 822 -42.69 35.59 22.86
CA SER A 822 -42.90 37.03 22.84
C SER A 822 -41.60 37.87 22.91
#